data_46c2322f1df0fa8e4066d400a0c4fd18
#
_entry.id   46c2322f1df0fa8e4066d400a0c4fd18
#
_cell.length_a   1.000
_cell.length_b   1.000
_cell.length_c   1.000
_cell.angle_alpha   90.00
_cell.angle_beta   90.00
_cell.angle_gamma   90.00
#
_symmetry.space_group_name_H-M   'P 1'
#
loop_
_entity.id
_entity.type
_entity.pdbx_description
1 polymer ?
#
loop_
_entity_poly.entity_id
_entity_poly.type
_entity_poly.pdbx_seq_one_letter_code
_entity_poly.pdbx_strand_id
1 'polypeptide(L)'
;MINIQNLSRVYKSDDAPVYALNNVSLSLPSKGMIFVVGKSGSGKSTLLNIIAGFDKPTKGDIYYGDLNLNRLSPRELDYYRNSEIGFVFQDYCLIDTFTVKQNINVAFDFKNELSSKEKIDAILTSVGMKGYEKRYPRQLSAGQKQRIAIARALAKNSKIILADEPTGNLDSKTTEQILDLLKEISNDRLVIVVSHSKEDAFKYADRIIEISNGTIISDRIKNNIFENGLSIQENTISIPNNKRLSESELDLINKVIKEKQGNVNFVKRKENFDTYEQKHDYLKTKLIETEMGFKNLFKYSWLFFKNQLFSFFLVVFIVTLLITTLSLSLQFGSFDGQRQFEDAVKETTSNTLVVRQEAYIDRESTFTNPIYMGEFTEEKKKTLEKDFNCKSYDVYNYFSPFSTTAGSLYRFLYDSYFISLQINTLLVCDEEYLINAFGDENGNLNYVGNLSSTADGIIITDILADYILKSLTSYKVYSYEDIINTDVFYQKAGVKIAAIIDGPGDYESFKDKSFAESFKTDSDYYDTLTRDIGIFYTTNPNYYENYIKDVIKQADSFPVAHQIFKTEDKKEEYNILDSSMNFTNANVKEDEIILTYAIYNELFGTSCSASNLGDFEIKNIVYQAYDVNSNCLVEKTLKIKSLSSYNYLNPVHLESLTQNSFFRVGAYFVDVDDIGKFFTTVDKLGATVITSSVSIVRLAIKCVAVFKELFHLLTIIMIISILVLIIVNTINIMNRNIYNIGVSRSLGAHTSELGFIFTIQMVLFGIFVIIFSITMDFLSIDLINNILADTIPKVISNPGVENLTYLYFNPTISASISGMIIFLTIVSICVPILAIRLMNPINIIKKKS
;
A
#
# COMPACT_ATOMS: atom_id res chain seq x y z
N MET A 1 52.44 22.18 -21.37
CA MET A 1 51.03 21.69 -21.51
C MET A 1 50.24 21.79 -20.21
N ILE A 2 50.74 21.27 -19.07
CA ILE A 2 50.15 21.54 -17.76
C ILE A 2 51.06 22.50 -16.99
N ASN A 3 50.48 23.55 -16.39
CA ASN A 3 51.23 24.52 -15.60
C ASN A 3 50.58 24.68 -14.22
N ILE A 4 51.32 24.43 -13.18
CA ILE A 4 50.90 24.47 -11.79
C ILE A 4 51.62 25.63 -11.12
N GLN A 5 50.88 26.53 -10.47
CA GLN A 5 51.40 27.75 -9.86
C GLN A 5 50.99 27.85 -8.38
N ASN A 6 51.98 27.82 -7.49
CA ASN A 6 51.85 28.00 -6.04
C ASN A 6 50.71 27.12 -5.41
N LEU A 7 50.59 25.90 -5.91
CA LEU A 7 49.50 25.01 -5.58
C LEU A 7 49.64 24.46 -4.15
N SER A 8 48.61 24.63 -3.37
CA SER A 8 48.50 24.03 -2.02
C SER A 8 47.18 23.27 -1.85
N ARG A 9 47.25 22.15 -1.18
CA ARG A 9 46.08 21.38 -0.81
C ARG A 9 46.10 20.99 0.66
N VAL A 10 45.08 21.44 1.40
CA VAL A 10 44.94 21.19 2.85
C VAL A 10 43.67 20.41 3.06
N TYR A 11 43.75 19.25 3.71
CA TYR A 11 42.62 18.51 4.18
C TYR A 11 42.33 18.82 5.64
N LYS A 12 41.08 19.05 5.96
CA LYS A 12 40.61 19.21 7.35
C LYS A 12 40.62 17.84 8.02
N SER A 13 41.22 17.77 9.19
CA SER A 13 41.19 16.63 10.11
C SER A 13 40.80 17.12 11.49
N ASP A 14 40.24 16.23 12.31
CA ASP A 14 39.76 16.55 13.65
C ASP A 14 40.90 16.99 14.56
N ASP A 15 42.13 16.47 14.35
CA ASP A 15 43.33 16.82 15.19
C ASP A 15 44.05 18.04 14.68
N ALA A 16 44.38 18.11 13.38
CA ALA A 16 45.08 19.23 12.79
C ALA A 16 44.97 19.22 11.25
N PRO A 17 45.00 20.36 10.57
CA PRO A 17 44.96 20.43 9.11
C PRO A 17 46.21 19.75 8.50
N VAL A 18 45.93 18.82 7.56
CA VAL A 18 47.01 18.09 6.86
C VAL A 18 47.35 18.81 5.54
N TYR A 19 48.56 19.30 5.43
CA TYR A 19 49.07 19.89 4.22
C TYR A 19 49.55 18.79 3.25
N ALA A 20 48.68 18.33 2.39
CA ALA A 20 49.04 17.29 1.41
C ALA A 20 49.91 17.83 0.28
N LEU A 21 49.71 19.09 -0.12
CA LEU A 21 50.59 19.84 -1.00
C LEU A 21 50.79 21.25 -0.44
N ASN A 22 52.01 21.78 -0.51
CA ASN A 22 52.36 23.08 0.02
C ASN A 22 53.24 23.85 -1.00
N ASN A 23 52.67 24.90 -1.60
CA ASN A 23 53.31 25.81 -2.52
C ASN A 23 54.06 25.12 -3.69
N VAL A 24 53.44 24.15 -4.34
CA VAL A 24 54.02 23.43 -5.48
C VAL A 24 53.84 24.20 -6.76
N SER A 25 54.95 24.46 -7.46
CA SER A 25 54.97 25.03 -8.80
C SER A 25 55.67 24.08 -9.75
N LEU A 26 55.07 23.81 -10.91
CA LEU A 26 55.52 22.75 -11.81
C LEU A 26 55.01 22.98 -13.23
N SER A 27 55.86 22.90 -14.23
CA SER A 27 55.47 22.86 -15.66
C SER A 27 55.75 21.49 -16.26
N LEU A 28 54.73 20.89 -16.88
CA LEU A 28 54.82 19.56 -17.48
C LEU A 28 54.71 19.63 -19.01
N PRO A 29 55.56 18.86 -19.73
CA PRO A 29 55.59 18.87 -21.19
C PRO A 29 54.37 18.24 -21.83
N SER A 30 54.30 18.20 -23.14
CA SER A 30 53.21 17.55 -23.89
C SER A 30 53.40 16.06 -24.11
N LYS A 31 54.60 15.56 -23.98
CA LYS A 31 54.95 14.11 -24.14
C LYS A 31 56.11 13.72 -23.26
N GLY A 32 56.33 12.43 -23.12
CA GLY A 32 57.42 11.85 -22.33
C GLY A 32 56.92 11.18 -21.06
N MET A 33 57.80 10.43 -20.41
CA MET A 33 57.47 9.66 -19.19
C MET A 33 58.06 10.36 -17.96
N ILE A 34 57.19 10.84 -17.07
CA ILE A 34 57.55 11.54 -15.84
C ILE A 34 57.21 10.62 -14.65
N PHE A 35 58.20 10.44 -13.77
CA PHE A 35 57.96 9.79 -12.49
C PHE A 35 57.86 10.80 -11.38
N VAL A 36 56.81 10.68 -10.56
CA VAL A 36 56.63 11.40 -9.31
C VAL A 36 56.93 10.44 -8.17
N VAL A 37 58.05 10.61 -7.52
CA VAL A 37 58.53 9.69 -6.47
C VAL A 37 58.50 10.32 -5.09
N GLY A 38 58.40 9.52 -4.04
CA GLY A 38 58.43 9.97 -2.64
C GLY A 38 57.85 8.90 -1.71
N LYS A 39 57.99 9.09 -0.41
CA LYS A 39 57.45 8.22 0.63
C LYS A 39 55.91 8.19 0.59
N SER A 40 55.31 7.17 1.17
CA SER A 40 53.85 7.14 1.33
C SER A 40 53.38 8.38 2.13
N GLY A 41 52.27 8.98 1.75
CA GLY A 41 51.76 10.21 2.40
C GLY A 41 52.45 11.51 1.99
N SER A 42 53.44 11.52 1.06
CA SER A 42 54.15 12.74 0.64
C SER A 42 53.36 13.70 -0.24
N GLY A 43 52.16 13.36 -0.69
CA GLY A 43 51.27 14.19 -1.54
C GLY A 43 51.24 13.80 -3.03
N LYS A 44 51.90 12.72 -3.45
CA LYS A 44 51.97 12.25 -4.86
C LYS A 44 50.58 12.02 -5.48
N SER A 45 49.76 11.17 -4.88
CA SER A 45 48.41 10.86 -5.39
C SER A 45 47.50 12.11 -5.31
N THR A 46 47.72 13.01 -4.33
CA THR A 46 47.01 14.30 -4.27
C THR A 46 47.36 15.20 -5.48
N LEU A 47 48.62 15.27 -5.86
CA LEU A 47 49.02 15.99 -7.06
C LEU A 47 48.37 15.37 -8.30
N LEU A 48 48.44 14.05 -8.44
CA LEU A 48 47.82 13.31 -9.57
C LEU A 48 46.30 13.57 -9.65
N ASN A 49 45.63 13.57 -8.53
CA ASN A 49 44.17 13.79 -8.42
C ASN A 49 43.78 15.23 -8.82
N ILE A 50 44.60 16.21 -8.48
CA ILE A 50 44.36 17.60 -8.87
C ILE A 50 44.62 17.77 -10.39
N ILE A 51 45.68 17.15 -10.93
CA ILE A 51 45.94 17.12 -12.38
C ILE A 51 44.79 16.46 -13.14
N ALA A 52 44.19 15.39 -12.60
CA ALA A 52 43.05 14.74 -13.19
C ALA A 52 41.74 15.54 -13.05
N GLY A 53 41.69 16.61 -12.29
CA GLY A 53 40.47 17.36 -12.00
C GLY A 53 39.51 16.62 -11.10
N PHE A 54 39.99 15.64 -10.30
CA PHE A 54 39.18 14.93 -9.29
C PHE A 54 39.09 15.70 -7.99
N ASP A 55 40.17 16.48 -7.67
CA ASP A 55 40.24 17.32 -6.47
C ASP A 55 40.58 18.73 -6.86
N LYS A 56 40.21 19.69 -6.03
CA LYS A 56 40.51 21.12 -6.23
C LYS A 56 41.57 21.57 -5.25
N PRO A 57 42.53 22.41 -5.67
CA PRO A 57 43.51 22.97 -4.74
C PRO A 57 42.80 23.90 -3.73
N THR A 58 43.44 24.07 -2.57
CA THR A 58 43.00 25.04 -1.56
C THR A 58 43.50 26.43 -1.90
N LYS A 59 44.74 26.55 -2.48
CA LYS A 59 45.35 27.78 -2.98
C LYS A 59 46.16 27.48 -4.23
N GLY A 60 46.41 28.51 -5.02
CA GLY A 60 47.16 28.41 -6.28
C GLY A 60 46.30 27.96 -7.44
N ASP A 61 46.86 27.88 -8.60
CA ASP A 61 46.17 27.60 -9.86
C ASP A 61 46.85 26.48 -10.65
N ILE A 62 46.02 25.74 -11.40
CA ILE A 62 46.45 24.72 -12.36
C ILE A 62 45.85 25.02 -13.72
N TYR A 63 46.70 25.05 -14.74
CA TYR A 63 46.33 25.33 -16.14
C TYR A 63 46.60 24.12 -17.02
N TYR A 64 45.68 23.83 -17.90
CA TYR A 64 45.85 22.97 -19.06
C TYR A 64 45.80 23.82 -20.31
N GLY A 65 46.99 24.08 -20.92
CA GLY A 65 47.11 25.13 -21.89
C GLY A 65 46.80 26.51 -21.30
N ASP A 66 45.76 27.17 -21.82
CA ASP A 66 45.24 28.45 -21.34
C ASP A 66 44.01 28.28 -20.39
N LEU A 67 43.54 27.06 -20.20
CA LEU A 67 42.38 26.77 -19.38
C LEU A 67 42.75 26.62 -17.89
N ASN A 68 42.20 27.46 -17.04
CA ASN A 68 42.32 27.31 -15.59
C ASN A 68 41.34 26.24 -15.07
N LEU A 69 41.86 25.07 -14.65
CA LEU A 69 41.03 23.93 -14.19
C LEU A 69 40.25 24.24 -12.92
N ASN A 70 40.69 25.18 -12.07
CA ASN A 70 39.98 25.55 -10.85
C ASN A 70 38.68 26.29 -11.12
N ARG A 71 38.60 26.98 -12.27
CA ARG A 71 37.42 27.78 -12.69
C ARG A 71 36.42 27.00 -13.51
N LEU A 72 36.76 25.79 -13.92
CA LEU A 72 35.88 24.94 -14.69
C LEU A 72 34.70 24.47 -13.82
N SER A 73 33.51 24.45 -14.43
CA SER A 73 32.30 23.84 -13.88
C SER A 73 32.48 22.33 -13.74
N PRO A 74 31.68 21.66 -12.92
CA PRO A 74 31.70 20.19 -12.81
C PRO A 74 31.53 19.48 -14.15
N ARG A 75 30.75 20.03 -15.08
CA ARG A 75 30.50 19.47 -16.41
C ARG A 75 31.75 19.66 -17.31
N GLU A 76 32.39 20.81 -17.27
CA GLU A 76 33.62 21.02 -18.02
C GLU A 76 34.79 20.16 -17.50
N LEU A 77 34.85 19.91 -16.18
CA LEU A 77 35.78 18.95 -15.61
C LEU A 77 35.48 17.50 -16.04
N ASP A 78 34.20 17.14 -16.25
CA ASP A 78 33.85 15.85 -16.82
C ASP A 78 34.35 15.76 -18.27
N TYR A 79 34.19 16.81 -19.08
CA TYR A 79 34.74 16.88 -20.45
C TYR A 79 36.25 16.77 -20.46
N TYR A 80 36.95 17.51 -19.58
CA TYR A 80 38.40 17.43 -19.42
C TYR A 80 38.85 16.00 -19.10
N ARG A 81 38.22 15.35 -18.13
CA ARG A 81 38.50 13.96 -17.79
C ARG A 81 38.20 13.02 -18.95
N ASN A 82 37.15 13.28 -19.67
CA ASN A 82 36.75 12.39 -20.77
C ASN A 82 37.64 12.53 -21.99
N SER A 83 38.05 13.75 -22.36
CA SER A 83 38.84 14.00 -23.59
C SER A 83 40.35 13.91 -23.35
N GLU A 84 40.88 14.49 -22.26
CA GLU A 84 42.30 14.73 -22.12
C GLU A 84 43.02 13.77 -21.18
N ILE A 85 42.31 13.12 -20.24
CA ILE A 85 42.89 12.29 -19.18
C ILE A 85 42.58 10.80 -19.36
N GLY A 86 43.61 9.99 -19.46
CA GLY A 86 43.56 8.54 -19.26
C GLY A 86 44.12 8.21 -17.88
N PHE A 87 43.29 7.65 -16.99
CA PHE A 87 43.72 7.33 -15.63
C PHE A 87 43.84 5.80 -15.42
N VAL A 88 45.00 5.40 -14.89
CA VAL A 88 45.31 4.01 -14.52
C VAL A 88 45.46 3.96 -13.00
N PHE A 89 44.46 3.40 -12.34
CA PHE A 89 44.43 3.32 -10.88
C PHE A 89 45.24 2.14 -10.35
N GLN A 90 45.69 2.26 -9.11
CA GLN A 90 46.39 1.19 -8.38
C GLN A 90 45.53 -0.11 -8.28
N ASP A 91 44.22 0.02 -8.01
CA ASP A 91 43.28 -1.09 -7.91
C ASP A 91 42.56 -1.40 -9.23
N TYR A 92 43.18 -1.05 -10.36
CA TYR A 92 42.68 -1.28 -11.72
C TYR A 92 41.37 -0.57 -12.07
N CYS A 93 40.45 -0.40 -11.14
CA CYS A 93 39.12 0.23 -11.26
C CYS A 93 38.35 -0.30 -12.48
N LEU A 94 38.34 -1.62 -12.67
CA LEU A 94 37.51 -2.26 -13.68
C LEU A 94 36.09 -2.47 -13.16
N ILE A 95 35.11 -2.37 -14.04
CA ILE A 95 33.72 -2.69 -13.73
C ILE A 95 33.57 -4.21 -13.74
N ASP A 96 33.43 -4.84 -12.58
CA ASP A 96 33.45 -6.29 -12.39
C ASP A 96 32.32 -7.02 -13.14
N THR A 97 31.20 -6.35 -13.35
CA THR A 97 30.04 -6.87 -14.07
C THR A 97 30.16 -6.78 -15.58
N PHE A 98 31.24 -6.14 -16.07
CA PHE A 98 31.50 -5.95 -17.48
C PHE A 98 32.59 -6.91 -17.95
N THR A 99 32.47 -7.39 -19.17
CA THR A 99 33.56 -8.11 -19.84
C THR A 99 34.73 -7.18 -20.14
N VAL A 100 35.89 -7.74 -20.49
CA VAL A 100 37.04 -6.96 -20.97
C VAL A 100 36.65 -6.01 -22.11
N LYS A 101 35.97 -6.54 -23.13
CA LYS A 101 35.46 -5.74 -24.24
C LYS A 101 34.54 -4.58 -23.76
N GLN A 102 33.65 -4.85 -22.83
CA GLN A 102 32.74 -3.83 -22.29
C GLN A 102 33.49 -2.77 -21.47
N ASN A 103 34.50 -3.17 -20.68
CA ASN A 103 35.34 -2.24 -19.94
C ASN A 103 36.13 -1.28 -20.84
N ILE A 104 36.55 -1.76 -22.03
CA ILE A 104 37.21 -0.90 -23.03
C ILE A 104 36.21 -0.04 -23.77
N ASN A 105 35.05 -0.60 -24.15
CA ASN A 105 33.99 0.12 -24.84
C ASN A 105 33.44 1.32 -24.07
N VAL A 106 33.44 1.27 -22.75
CA VAL A 106 33.01 2.39 -21.90
C VAL A 106 33.75 3.69 -22.31
N ALA A 107 35.05 3.60 -22.65
CA ALA A 107 35.83 4.76 -23.03
C ALA A 107 35.37 5.38 -24.37
N PHE A 108 34.93 4.57 -25.33
CA PHE A 108 34.38 5.03 -26.60
C PHE A 108 32.94 5.56 -26.42
N ASP A 109 32.13 4.81 -25.68
CA ASP A 109 30.72 5.12 -25.51
C ASP A 109 30.53 6.47 -24.78
N PHE A 110 31.42 6.83 -23.83
CA PHE A 110 31.39 8.14 -23.16
C PHE A 110 31.75 9.31 -24.05
N LYS A 111 32.49 9.04 -25.14
CA LYS A 111 32.80 10.04 -26.19
C LYS A 111 31.78 10.03 -27.33
N ASN A 112 30.78 9.18 -27.26
CA ASN A 112 29.85 8.89 -28.36
C ASN A 112 30.60 8.50 -29.67
N GLU A 113 31.73 7.82 -29.52
CA GLU A 113 32.52 7.31 -30.62
C GLU A 113 32.15 5.88 -30.97
N LEU A 114 32.16 5.53 -32.24
CA LEU A 114 31.91 4.16 -32.67
C LEU A 114 33.15 3.29 -32.41
N SER A 115 32.98 2.29 -31.57
CA SER A 115 33.98 1.25 -31.38
C SER A 115 33.82 0.17 -32.45
N SER A 116 34.76 0.04 -33.35
CA SER A 116 34.83 -1.09 -34.26
C SER A 116 35.54 -2.28 -33.60
N LYS A 117 35.30 -3.48 -34.09
CA LYS A 117 35.96 -4.68 -33.59
C LYS A 117 37.48 -4.56 -33.80
N GLU A 118 37.88 -4.01 -34.96
CA GLU A 118 39.30 -3.83 -35.35
C GLU A 118 40.02 -2.87 -34.41
N LYS A 119 39.38 -1.78 -33.98
CA LYS A 119 39.95 -0.85 -33.01
C LYS A 119 40.19 -1.51 -31.65
N ILE A 120 39.20 -2.28 -31.17
CA ILE A 120 39.32 -3.02 -29.89
C ILE A 120 40.40 -4.08 -29.97
N ASP A 121 40.43 -4.87 -31.07
CA ASP A 121 41.44 -5.90 -31.30
C ASP A 121 42.85 -5.30 -31.38
N ALA A 122 43.03 -4.14 -32.01
CA ALA A 122 44.28 -3.41 -32.05
C ALA A 122 44.74 -2.99 -30.66
N ILE A 123 43.85 -2.40 -29.86
CA ILE A 123 44.17 -2.00 -28.49
C ILE A 123 44.48 -3.21 -27.62
N LEU A 124 43.70 -4.28 -27.70
CA LEU A 124 43.98 -5.51 -26.93
C LEU A 124 45.31 -6.17 -27.38
N THR A 125 45.65 -6.06 -28.66
CA THR A 125 46.94 -6.55 -29.18
C THR A 125 48.11 -5.74 -28.63
N SER A 126 48.00 -4.39 -28.59
CA SER A 126 49.04 -3.51 -28.07
C SER A 126 49.35 -3.76 -26.60
N VAL A 127 48.39 -4.17 -25.82
CA VAL A 127 48.56 -4.51 -24.39
C VAL A 127 48.80 -6.05 -24.17
N GLY A 128 48.93 -6.84 -25.23
CA GLY A 128 49.12 -8.29 -25.14
C GLY A 128 47.91 -9.07 -24.55
N MET A 129 46.70 -8.58 -24.79
CA MET A 129 45.46 -9.16 -24.22
C MET A 129 44.49 -9.63 -25.30
N LYS A 130 44.92 -9.88 -26.53
CA LYS A 130 44.06 -10.41 -27.58
C LYS A 130 43.52 -11.77 -27.19
N GLY A 131 42.22 -12.00 -27.42
CA GLY A 131 41.55 -13.29 -27.07
C GLY A 131 40.88 -13.28 -25.68
N TYR A 132 41.01 -12.19 -24.92
CA TYR A 132 40.41 -12.06 -23.61
C TYR A 132 39.08 -11.22 -23.60
N GLU A 133 38.53 -10.87 -24.74
CA GLU A 133 37.41 -9.94 -24.96
C GLU A 133 36.18 -10.30 -24.13
N LYS A 134 35.89 -11.60 -24.01
CA LYS A 134 34.69 -12.12 -23.35
C LYS A 134 34.88 -12.41 -21.85
N ARG A 135 36.12 -12.35 -21.34
CA ARG A 135 36.40 -12.61 -19.93
C ARG A 135 35.92 -11.46 -19.05
N TYR A 136 35.56 -11.78 -17.81
CA TYR A 136 35.25 -10.80 -16.76
C TYR A 136 36.51 -10.50 -15.93
N PRO A 137 36.59 -9.33 -15.26
CA PRO A 137 37.75 -8.98 -14.42
C PRO A 137 38.11 -10.01 -13.36
N ARG A 138 37.13 -10.71 -12.79
CA ARG A 138 37.36 -11.78 -11.81
C ARG A 138 38.11 -13.00 -12.36
N GLN A 139 38.18 -13.16 -13.67
CA GLN A 139 38.86 -14.26 -14.39
C GLN A 139 40.29 -13.88 -14.83
N LEU A 140 40.78 -12.69 -14.44
CA LEU A 140 42.05 -12.14 -14.84
C LEU A 140 43.02 -12.08 -13.65
N SER A 141 44.34 -12.36 -13.92
CA SER A 141 45.40 -12.06 -12.95
C SER A 141 45.56 -10.56 -12.72
N ALA A 142 46.30 -10.17 -11.66
CA ALA A 142 46.53 -8.77 -11.32
C ALA A 142 47.21 -8.01 -12.50
N GLY A 143 48.26 -8.58 -13.11
CA GLY A 143 48.90 -7.99 -14.27
C GLY A 143 47.99 -7.89 -15.50
N GLN A 144 47.12 -8.89 -15.70
CA GLN A 144 46.15 -8.87 -16.79
C GLN A 144 45.11 -7.74 -16.57
N LYS A 145 44.62 -7.58 -15.33
CA LYS A 145 43.71 -6.45 -14.97
C LYS A 145 44.39 -5.10 -15.24
N GLN A 146 45.67 -4.94 -14.89
CA GLN A 146 46.41 -3.74 -15.14
C GLN A 146 46.58 -3.42 -16.63
N ARG A 147 46.87 -4.43 -17.45
CA ARG A 147 46.92 -4.27 -18.91
C ARG A 147 45.57 -3.83 -19.49
N ILE A 148 44.45 -4.36 -18.95
CA ILE A 148 43.09 -3.90 -19.36
C ILE A 148 42.80 -2.46 -18.89
N ALA A 149 43.27 -2.05 -17.70
CA ALA A 149 43.13 -0.68 -17.24
C ALA A 149 43.93 0.30 -18.16
N ILE A 150 45.13 -0.11 -18.59
CA ILE A 150 45.92 0.64 -19.59
C ILE A 150 45.21 0.64 -20.96
N ALA A 151 44.70 -0.51 -21.42
CA ALA A 151 43.93 -0.60 -22.67
C ALA A 151 42.73 0.36 -22.67
N ARG A 152 42.03 0.47 -21.53
CA ARG A 152 40.92 1.43 -21.36
C ARG A 152 41.36 2.87 -21.43
N ALA A 153 42.53 3.21 -20.84
CA ALA A 153 43.13 4.55 -20.96
C ALA A 153 43.55 4.88 -22.40
N LEU A 154 44.08 3.87 -23.14
CA LEU A 154 44.43 4.00 -24.56
C LEU A 154 43.22 4.19 -25.45
N ALA A 155 42.11 3.46 -25.16
CA ALA A 155 40.85 3.58 -25.88
C ALA A 155 40.27 5.01 -25.84
N LYS A 156 40.54 5.74 -24.78
CA LYS A 156 40.17 7.16 -24.67
C LYS A 156 40.96 8.07 -25.62
N ASN A 157 42.04 7.60 -26.18
CA ASN A 157 42.96 8.41 -26.99
C ASN A 157 43.32 9.76 -26.34
N SER A 158 43.57 9.74 -25.04
CA SER A 158 43.86 10.91 -24.19
C SER A 158 45.30 11.38 -24.41
N LYS A 159 45.52 12.71 -24.26
CA LYS A 159 46.86 13.29 -24.39
C LYS A 159 47.70 13.06 -23.15
N ILE A 160 47.10 12.80 -22.02
CA ILE A 160 47.77 12.61 -20.74
C ILE A 160 47.32 11.26 -20.16
N ILE A 161 48.28 10.44 -19.79
CA ILE A 161 48.02 9.21 -19.01
C ILE A 161 48.59 9.42 -17.61
N LEU A 162 47.74 9.26 -16.61
CA LEU A 162 48.06 9.34 -15.20
C LEU A 162 48.01 7.92 -14.60
N ALA A 163 49.13 7.46 -14.06
CA ALA A 163 49.23 6.12 -13.48
C ALA A 163 49.63 6.24 -11.99
N ASP A 164 48.68 5.88 -11.10
CA ASP A 164 48.90 5.88 -9.66
C ASP A 164 49.35 4.48 -9.20
N GLU A 165 50.64 4.34 -8.87
CA GLU A 165 51.26 3.07 -8.46
C GLU A 165 50.92 1.87 -9.36
N PRO A 166 51.12 1.99 -10.70
CA PRO A 166 50.60 0.97 -11.64
C PRO A 166 51.22 -0.42 -11.51
N THR A 167 52.27 -0.59 -10.69
CA THR A 167 53.08 -1.81 -10.52
C THR A 167 53.10 -2.29 -9.08
N GLY A 168 52.43 -1.60 -8.14
CA GLY A 168 52.53 -1.88 -6.71
C GLY A 168 52.15 -3.29 -6.24
N ASN A 169 51.29 -3.98 -6.98
CA ASN A 169 50.77 -5.30 -6.62
C ASN A 169 51.23 -6.39 -7.63
N LEU A 170 52.34 -6.16 -8.34
CA LEU A 170 52.79 -7.01 -9.41
C LEU A 170 54.19 -7.60 -9.11
N ASP A 171 54.47 -8.79 -9.64
CA ASP A 171 55.81 -9.37 -9.64
C ASP A 171 56.78 -8.59 -10.55
N SER A 172 58.10 -8.75 -10.34
CA SER A 172 59.12 -8.00 -11.03
C SER A 172 59.05 -8.11 -12.56
N LYS A 173 58.73 -9.29 -13.08
CA LYS A 173 58.64 -9.54 -14.53
C LYS A 173 57.45 -8.83 -15.15
N THR A 174 56.31 -8.89 -14.47
CA THR A 174 55.07 -8.18 -14.90
C THR A 174 55.23 -6.66 -14.76
N THR A 175 55.91 -6.18 -13.71
CA THR A 175 56.30 -4.81 -13.51
C THR A 175 57.08 -4.26 -14.70
N GLU A 176 58.17 -4.95 -15.13
CA GLU A 176 58.93 -4.54 -16.31
C GLU A 176 58.06 -4.44 -17.56
N GLN A 177 57.24 -5.42 -17.83
CA GLN A 177 56.36 -5.45 -19.00
C GLN A 177 55.32 -4.32 -18.99
N ILE A 178 54.82 -3.88 -17.82
CA ILE A 178 53.90 -2.78 -17.70
C ILE A 178 54.63 -1.42 -17.90
N LEU A 179 55.83 -1.28 -17.34
CA LEU A 179 56.62 -0.07 -17.50
C LEU A 179 57.16 0.10 -18.93
N ASP A 180 57.58 -1.00 -19.61
CA ASP A 180 57.92 -0.98 -21.01
C ASP A 180 56.75 -0.51 -21.87
N LEU A 181 55.52 -1.02 -21.62
CA LEU A 181 54.33 -0.58 -22.32
C LEU A 181 54.03 0.91 -22.09
N LEU A 182 54.12 1.40 -20.84
CA LEU A 182 53.93 2.81 -20.53
C LEU A 182 55.00 3.68 -21.16
N LYS A 183 56.25 3.22 -21.25
CA LYS A 183 57.36 3.90 -21.92
C LYS A 183 57.12 4.03 -23.41
N GLU A 184 56.70 2.97 -24.09
CA GLU A 184 56.30 3.02 -25.49
C GLU A 184 55.22 4.05 -25.75
N ILE A 185 54.17 4.04 -24.94
CA ILE A 185 53.04 5.01 -25.00
C ILE A 185 53.54 6.46 -24.80
N SER A 186 54.55 6.67 -23.97
CA SER A 186 55.10 8.01 -23.66
C SER A 186 55.81 8.71 -24.83
N ASN A 187 56.09 7.99 -25.92
CA ASN A 187 56.67 8.60 -27.11
C ASN A 187 55.73 9.62 -27.79
N ASP A 188 54.41 9.39 -27.72
CA ASP A 188 53.41 10.20 -28.41
C ASP A 188 52.61 11.09 -27.47
N ARG A 189 52.61 10.82 -26.15
CA ARG A 189 51.79 11.52 -25.16
C ARG A 189 52.50 11.64 -23.79
N LEU A 190 51.95 12.47 -22.91
CA LEU A 190 52.48 12.62 -21.56
C LEU A 190 52.02 11.47 -20.68
N VAL A 191 52.96 10.72 -20.11
CA VAL A 191 52.71 9.69 -19.11
C VAL A 191 53.31 10.11 -17.79
N ILE A 192 52.46 10.25 -16.75
CA ILE A 192 52.89 10.58 -15.40
C ILE A 192 52.65 9.34 -14.52
N VAL A 193 53.71 8.80 -13.96
CA VAL A 193 53.73 7.65 -13.09
C VAL A 193 54.07 8.07 -11.67
N VAL A 194 53.16 7.82 -10.75
CA VAL A 194 53.43 7.91 -9.31
C VAL A 194 53.98 6.56 -8.85
N SER A 195 55.13 6.56 -8.19
CA SER A 195 55.74 5.34 -7.67
C SER A 195 56.54 5.63 -6.41
N HIS A 196 56.69 4.60 -5.58
CA HIS A 196 57.62 4.59 -4.47
C HIS A 196 58.99 4.00 -4.84
N SER A 197 59.08 3.33 -6.01
CA SER A 197 60.33 2.72 -6.53
C SER A 197 61.18 3.77 -7.22
N LYS A 198 62.32 4.15 -6.60
CA LYS A 198 63.30 5.01 -7.26
C LYS A 198 64.06 4.28 -8.37
N GLU A 199 64.23 2.98 -8.28
CA GLU A 199 64.90 2.16 -9.27
C GLU A 199 64.15 2.17 -10.61
N ASP A 200 62.84 2.00 -10.58
CA ASP A 200 62.00 2.05 -11.78
C ASP A 200 62.02 3.44 -12.40
N ALA A 201 62.00 4.51 -11.53
CA ALA A 201 62.07 5.86 -12.00
C ALA A 201 63.41 6.16 -12.72
N PHE A 202 64.52 5.69 -12.20
CA PHE A 202 65.82 5.88 -12.85
C PHE A 202 65.93 5.08 -14.18
N LYS A 203 65.28 3.95 -14.28
CA LYS A 203 65.33 3.10 -15.49
C LYS A 203 64.47 3.67 -16.63
N TYR A 204 63.25 4.11 -16.32
CA TYR A 204 62.21 4.41 -17.30
C TYR A 204 61.92 5.91 -17.53
N ALA A 205 62.17 6.77 -16.54
CA ALA A 205 61.78 8.17 -16.61
C ALA A 205 62.60 8.99 -17.59
N ASP A 206 61.94 9.91 -18.27
CA ASP A 206 62.58 11.06 -18.92
C ASP A 206 62.78 12.23 -17.95
N ARG A 207 61.94 12.30 -16.91
CA ARG A 207 62.02 13.32 -15.84
C ARG A 207 61.54 12.69 -14.52
N ILE A 208 62.22 13.01 -13.44
CA ILE A 208 61.93 12.55 -12.10
C ILE A 208 61.64 13.74 -11.20
N ILE A 209 60.46 13.76 -10.60
CA ILE A 209 60.02 14.74 -9.62
C ILE A 209 59.93 14.06 -8.26
N GLU A 210 60.68 14.52 -7.30
CA GLU A 210 60.66 13.96 -5.94
C GLU A 210 59.86 14.90 -5.00
N ILE A 211 58.83 14.32 -4.35
CA ILE A 211 57.95 15.04 -3.43
C ILE A 211 58.18 14.52 -2.00
N SER A 212 58.35 15.43 -1.07
CA SER A 212 58.43 15.13 0.37
C SER A 212 57.63 16.15 1.17
N ASN A 213 56.79 15.69 2.11
CA ASN A 213 55.98 16.58 2.97
C ASN A 213 55.18 17.63 2.17
N GLY A 214 54.64 17.26 1.01
CA GLY A 214 53.81 18.11 0.17
C GLY A 214 54.63 19.14 -0.66
N THR A 215 55.96 19.15 -0.64
CA THR A 215 56.83 20.06 -1.41
C THR A 215 57.69 19.29 -2.39
N ILE A 216 58.03 19.93 -3.52
CA ILE A 216 59.01 19.40 -4.48
C ILE A 216 60.40 19.63 -3.90
N ILE A 217 61.13 18.53 -3.68
CA ILE A 217 62.51 18.58 -3.18
C ILE A 217 63.52 18.40 -4.29
N SER A 218 63.15 17.80 -5.41
CA SER A 218 64.03 17.60 -6.55
C SER A 218 63.20 17.48 -7.84
N ASP A 219 63.65 18.08 -8.90
CA ASP A 219 63.11 18.01 -10.24
C ASP A 219 64.27 17.88 -11.26
N ARG A 220 64.35 16.72 -11.89
CA ARG A 220 65.49 16.31 -12.69
C ARG A 220 65.05 15.75 -14.03
N ILE A 221 65.69 16.15 -15.11
CA ILE A 221 65.50 15.67 -16.47
C ILE A 221 66.67 14.76 -16.91
N LYS A 222 66.36 13.70 -17.64
CA LYS A 222 67.39 12.84 -18.21
C LYS A 222 68.11 13.55 -19.31
N ASN A 223 69.41 13.69 -19.17
CA ASN A 223 70.21 14.43 -20.12
C ASN A 223 70.59 13.49 -21.29
N ASN A 224 69.93 13.63 -22.47
CA ASN A 224 70.16 12.80 -23.67
C ASN A 224 71.40 13.26 -24.49
N ILE A 225 72.21 14.19 -23.96
CA ILE A 225 73.35 14.83 -24.73
C ILE A 225 74.52 13.85 -24.93
N PHE A 226 74.53 12.75 -24.23
CA PHE A 226 75.58 11.74 -24.36
C PHE A 226 75.00 10.38 -24.71
N GLU A 227 74.52 10.25 -25.92
CA GLU A 227 74.36 8.91 -26.51
C GLU A 227 75.71 8.31 -26.83
N ASN A 228 76.03 7.18 -26.19
CA ASN A 228 76.90 6.14 -26.66
C ASN A 228 78.42 6.37 -26.63
N GLY A 229 79.01 7.26 -25.83
CA GLY A 229 80.49 7.43 -25.81
C GLY A 229 81.07 7.35 -24.38
N LEU A 230 82.32 6.77 -24.30
CA LEU A 230 83.23 7.02 -23.19
C LEU A 230 83.47 8.49 -23.04
N SER A 231 83.28 9.05 -21.83
CA SER A 231 83.76 10.41 -21.59
C SER A 231 85.04 10.39 -20.76
N ILE A 232 86.04 11.05 -21.27
CA ILE A 232 87.37 11.15 -20.68
C ILE A 232 87.57 12.61 -20.27
N GLN A 233 87.57 12.91 -18.96
CA GLN A 233 87.82 14.24 -18.43
C GLN A 233 88.96 14.13 -17.44
N GLU A 234 89.99 14.90 -17.71
CA GLU A 234 91.25 14.90 -16.94
C GLU A 234 91.74 13.48 -16.60
N ASN A 235 91.63 13.02 -15.38
CA ASN A 235 92.05 11.70 -14.93
C ASN A 235 90.93 10.74 -14.62
N THR A 236 89.69 10.99 -15.11
CA THR A 236 88.53 10.19 -14.85
C THR A 236 87.92 9.67 -16.17
N ILE A 237 87.84 8.41 -16.32
CA ILE A 237 87.16 7.71 -17.41
C ILE A 237 85.79 7.26 -16.91
N SER A 238 84.70 7.84 -17.46
CA SER A 238 83.32 7.47 -17.10
C SER A 238 82.75 6.52 -18.14
N ILE A 239 82.32 5.34 -17.67
CA ILE A 239 81.77 4.29 -18.49
C ILE A 239 80.26 4.22 -18.26
N PRO A 240 79.40 4.22 -19.31
CA PRO A 240 77.93 4.08 -19.15
C PRO A 240 77.57 2.74 -18.50
N ASN A 241 76.54 2.78 -17.60
CA ASN A 241 76.02 1.56 -16.95
C ASN A 241 75.45 0.59 -18.02
N ASN A 242 75.84 -0.65 -18.00
CA ASN A 242 75.35 -1.72 -18.89
C ASN A 242 75.87 -1.68 -20.37
N LYS A 243 76.85 -0.95 -20.69
CA LYS A 243 77.48 -0.94 -22.01
C LYS A 243 78.62 -1.96 -22.03
N ARG A 244 78.64 -2.87 -23.02
CA ARG A 244 79.84 -3.61 -23.40
C ARG A 244 80.68 -2.69 -24.24
N LEU A 245 81.92 -2.50 -23.81
CA LEU A 245 82.91 -1.66 -24.53
C LEU A 245 83.27 -2.36 -25.82
N SER A 246 83.31 -1.65 -26.91
CA SER A 246 83.82 -2.14 -28.20
C SER A 246 85.38 -2.18 -28.15
N GLU A 247 86.00 -2.95 -29.06
CA GLU A 247 87.42 -3.05 -29.12
C GLU A 247 88.13 -1.67 -29.36
N SER A 248 87.50 -0.81 -30.15
CA SER A 248 88.00 0.52 -30.39
C SER A 248 87.89 1.42 -29.13
N GLU A 249 86.93 1.23 -28.25
CA GLU A 249 86.76 1.98 -26.99
C GLU A 249 87.76 1.44 -25.91
N LEU A 250 88.07 0.18 -25.95
CA LEU A 250 89.09 -0.44 -25.10
C LEU A 250 90.45 0.04 -25.48
N ASP A 251 90.73 0.13 -26.77
CA ASP A 251 92.00 0.72 -27.28
C ASP A 251 92.14 2.17 -26.90
N LEU A 252 91.08 2.92 -26.96
CA LEU A 252 91.09 4.35 -26.54
C LEU A 252 91.39 4.48 -25.01
N ILE A 253 90.78 3.65 -24.21
CA ILE A 253 91.04 3.59 -22.75
C ILE A 253 92.50 3.20 -22.49
N ASN A 254 92.98 2.21 -23.16
CA ASN A 254 94.38 1.77 -23.02
C ASN A 254 95.39 2.86 -23.52
N LYS A 255 95.03 3.61 -24.52
CA LYS A 255 95.84 4.75 -25.02
C LYS A 255 95.91 5.91 -23.95
N VAL A 256 94.71 6.24 -23.37
CA VAL A 256 94.63 7.28 -22.32
C VAL A 256 95.39 6.87 -21.07
N ILE A 257 95.32 5.61 -20.65
CA ILE A 257 96.09 5.08 -19.53
C ILE A 257 97.65 5.20 -19.78
N LYS A 258 98.09 4.93 -21.02
CA LYS A 258 99.52 5.00 -21.36
C LYS A 258 100.02 6.47 -21.48
N GLU A 259 99.17 7.39 -21.89
CA GLU A 259 99.57 8.80 -22.08
C GLU A 259 99.49 9.65 -20.78
N LYS A 260 98.74 9.19 -19.78
CA LYS A 260 98.62 9.98 -18.55
C LYS A 260 99.55 9.43 -17.44
N GLN A 261 100.48 10.30 -16.94
CA GLN A 261 101.32 9.99 -15.80
C GLN A 261 100.51 10.25 -14.48
N GLY A 262 99.85 9.21 -13.95
CA GLY A 262 99.13 9.31 -12.69
C GLY A 262 97.94 8.29 -12.57
N ASN A 263 97.24 8.33 -11.46
CA ASN A 263 96.08 7.41 -11.22
C ASN A 263 94.88 7.84 -12.11
N VAL A 264 94.39 6.93 -12.90
CA VAL A 264 93.17 7.11 -13.68
C VAL A 264 92.03 6.46 -12.95
N ASN A 265 91.01 7.26 -12.66
CA ASN A 265 89.77 6.77 -11.95
C ASN A 265 88.73 6.29 -12.94
N PHE A 266 88.27 5.10 -12.74
CA PHE A 266 87.15 4.56 -13.50
C PHE A 266 85.84 4.76 -12.68
N VAL A 267 84.88 5.50 -13.23
CA VAL A 267 83.65 5.77 -12.59
C VAL A 267 82.53 5.21 -13.45
N LYS A 268 81.76 4.33 -12.91
CA LYS A 268 80.47 3.96 -13.51
C LYS A 268 79.58 5.17 -13.50
N ARG A 269 79.18 5.59 -14.69
CA ARG A 269 78.30 6.74 -14.82
C ARG A 269 76.94 6.41 -14.31
N LYS A 270 76.47 7.01 -13.17
CA LYS A 270 75.03 7.07 -12.85
C LYS A 270 74.39 7.99 -13.88
N GLU A 271 73.31 7.55 -14.49
CA GLU A 271 72.52 8.39 -15.41
C GLU A 271 72.40 9.82 -14.83
N ASN A 272 72.90 10.84 -15.52
CA ASN A 272 72.89 12.21 -15.01
C ASN A 272 71.50 12.80 -15.34
N PHE A 273 70.84 13.23 -14.34
CA PHE A 273 69.64 14.08 -14.43
C PHE A 273 70.08 15.51 -14.11
N ASP A 274 69.83 16.47 -15.01
CA ASP A 274 70.04 17.89 -14.76
C ASP A 274 68.79 18.53 -14.16
N THR A 275 68.95 19.67 -13.48
CA THR A 275 67.83 20.44 -12.93
C THR A 275 67.03 21.03 -14.07
N TYR A 276 65.66 20.80 -14.03
CA TYR A 276 64.78 21.29 -15.06
C TYR A 276 64.49 22.79 -14.89
N GLU A 277 64.79 23.58 -15.90
CA GLU A 277 64.41 25.01 -15.98
C GLU A 277 63.01 25.13 -16.58
N GLN A 278 62.06 25.80 -15.88
CA GLN A 278 60.67 25.95 -16.29
C GLN A 278 60.52 26.78 -17.56
N LYS A 279 59.97 26.22 -18.64
CA LYS A 279 59.53 26.94 -19.83
C LYS A 279 57.98 26.98 -19.85
N HIS A 280 57.43 28.19 -19.98
CA HIS A 280 55.98 28.41 -20.06
C HIS A 280 55.50 28.46 -21.51
N ASP A 281 54.86 27.44 -22.01
CA ASP A 281 54.20 27.44 -23.31
C ASP A 281 52.67 27.44 -23.10
N TYR A 282 52.00 28.51 -23.48
CA TYR A 282 50.56 28.66 -23.47
C TYR A 282 49.99 28.35 -24.85
N LEU A 283 49.49 27.14 -25.05
CA LEU A 283 48.72 26.76 -26.24
C LEU A 283 47.25 27.02 -26.00
N LYS A 284 46.56 27.67 -26.95
CA LYS A 284 45.08 27.77 -26.90
C LYS A 284 44.43 26.37 -26.92
N THR A 285 43.65 26.07 -25.91
CA THR A 285 43.05 24.75 -25.73
C THR A 285 41.53 24.86 -25.67
N LYS A 286 40.84 24.08 -26.47
CA LYS A 286 39.37 23.95 -26.42
C LYS A 286 39.01 22.55 -26.01
N LEU A 287 38.21 22.42 -24.94
CA LEU A 287 37.67 21.12 -24.53
C LEU A 287 36.65 20.64 -25.54
N ILE A 288 36.69 19.35 -25.82
CA ILE A 288 35.70 18.71 -26.68
C ILE A 288 34.50 18.33 -25.80
N GLU A 289 33.31 18.87 -26.11
CA GLU A 289 32.08 18.47 -25.48
C GLU A 289 31.72 17.06 -25.91
N THR A 290 31.60 16.16 -24.96
CA THR A 290 31.34 14.75 -25.22
C THR A 290 30.15 14.33 -24.38
N GLU A 291 29.14 13.71 -24.99
CA GLU A 291 27.96 13.16 -24.28
C GLU A 291 27.65 11.74 -24.81
N MET A 292 27.24 10.87 -23.92
CA MET A 292 26.88 9.52 -24.29
C MET A 292 25.59 9.49 -25.12
N GLY A 293 25.61 8.80 -26.25
CA GLY A 293 24.42 8.66 -27.08
C GLY A 293 23.29 7.90 -26.35
N PHE A 294 22.04 8.27 -26.64
CA PHE A 294 20.82 7.74 -25.98
C PHE A 294 20.77 6.20 -26.01
N LYS A 295 21.16 5.57 -27.12
CA LYS A 295 21.23 4.10 -27.24
C LYS A 295 22.19 3.48 -26.23
N ASN A 296 23.32 4.13 -25.97
CA ASN A 296 24.30 3.68 -25.00
C ASN A 296 23.77 3.84 -23.55
N LEU A 297 23.03 4.91 -23.26
CA LEU A 297 22.37 5.09 -21.95
C LEU A 297 21.44 3.92 -21.61
N PHE A 298 20.61 3.49 -22.55
CA PHE A 298 19.75 2.29 -22.37
C PHE A 298 20.57 1.02 -22.19
N LYS A 299 21.60 0.83 -23.01
CA LYS A 299 22.51 -0.32 -22.91
C LYS A 299 23.16 -0.42 -21.52
N TYR A 300 23.65 0.69 -20.96
CA TYR A 300 24.27 0.71 -19.62
C TYR A 300 23.22 0.58 -18.51
N SER A 301 22.06 1.19 -18.65
CA SER A 301 20.94 0.96 -17.73
C SER A 301 20.60 -0.52 -17.61
N TRP A 302 20.50 -1.20 -18.74
CA TRP A 302 20.25 -2.65 -18.76
C TRP A 302 21.41 -3.46 -18.17
N LEU A 303 22.66 -3.13 -18.47
CA LEU A 303 23.82 -3.82 -17.93
C LEU A 303 23.94 -3.71 -16.41
N PHE A 304 23.64 -2.54 -15.84
CA PHE A 304 23.59 -2.37 -14.39
C PHE A 304 22.38 -3.07 -13.75
N PHE A 305 21.27 -3.13 -14.48
CA PHE A 305 20.03 -3.74 -14.01
C PHE A 305 20.06 -5.27 -14.01
N LYS A 306 20.61 -5.87 -15.06
CA LYS A 306 20.58 -7.34 -15.29
C LYS A 306 21.03 -8.17 -14.08
N ASN A 307 22.03 -7.71 -13.36
CA ASN A 307 22.58 -8.43 -12.22
C ASN A 307 21.76 -8.28 -10.93
N GLN A 308 20.67 -7.49 -10.97
CA GLN A 308 19.81 -7.18 -9.84
C GLN A 308 18.36 -7.63 -10.06
N LEU A 309 18.08 -8.34 -11.15
CA LEU A 309 16.73 -8.74 -11.56
C LEU A 309 15.94 -9.44 -10.44
N PHE A 310 16.56 -10.39 -9.75
CA PHE A 310 15.89 -11.08 -8.65
C PHE A 310 15.48 -10.13 -7.51
N SER A 311 16.41 -9.30 -7.06
CA SER A 311 16.12 -8.32 -6.02
C SER A 311 15.07 -7.29 -6.46
N PHE A 312 15.10 -6.89 -7.72
CA PHE A 312 14.14 -5.97 -8.31
C PHE A 312 12.73 -6.55 -8.31
N PHE A 313 12.54 -7.76 -8.84
CA PHE A 313 11.23 -8.39 -8.88
C PHE A 313 10.70 -8.74 -7.48
N LEU A 314 11.58 -9.10 -6.54
CA LEU A 314 11.18 -9.29 -5.15
C LEU A 314 10.59 -8.00 -4.54
N VAL A 315 11.24 -6.85 -4.77
CA VAL A 315 10.74 -5.57 -4.26
C VAL A 315 9.47 -5.13 -5.00
N VAL A 316 9.40 -5.33 -6.33
CA VAL A 316 8.18 -5.11 -7.10
C VAL A 316 7.03 -5.92 -6.51
N PHE A 317 7.25 -7.19 -6.23
CA PHE A 317 6.22 -8.06 -5.63
C PHE A 317 5.75 -7.57 -4.26
N ILE A 318 6.67 -7.22 -3.36
CA ILE A 318 6.31 -6.70 -2.03
C ILE A 318 5.54 -5.39 -2.13
N VAL A 319 6.01 -4.45 -2.97
CA VAL A 319 5.34 -3.16 -3.17
C VAL A 319 3.96 -3.36 -3.82
N THR A 320 3.86 -4.27 -4.80
CA THR A 320 2.57 -4.61 -5.41
C THR A 320 1.59 -5.15 -4.38
N LEU A 321 2.02 -6.07 -3.51
CA LEU A 321 1.17 -6.62 -2.46
C LEU A 321 0.66 -5.53 -1.51
N LEU A 322 1.53 -4.61 -1.09
CA LEU A 322 1.15 -3.47 -0.25
C LEU A 322 0.17 -2.52 -0.95
N ILE A 323 0.36 -2.28 -2.25
CA ILE A 323 -0.51 -1.43 -3.03
C ILE A 323 -1.87 -2.09 -3.26
N THR A 324 -1.90 -3.39 -3.54
CA THR A 324 -3.16 -4.15 -3.67
C THR A 324 -3.94 -4.12 -2.35
N THR A 325 -3.28 -4.31 -1.21
CA THR A 325 -3.95 -4.19 0.10
C THR A 325 -4.43 -2.76 0.37
N LEU A 326 -3.67 -1.73 -0.04
CA LEU A 326 -4.12 -0.34 0.02
C LEU A 326 -5.34 -0.10 -0.88
N SER A 327 -5.31 -0.61 -2.10
CA SER A 327 -6.42 -0.50 -3.05
C SER A 327 -7.69 -1.14 -2.50
N LEU A 328 -7.59 -2.36 -1.99
CA LEU A 328 -8.71 -3.06 -1.36
C LEU A 328 -9.26 -2.28 -0.15
N SER A 329 -8.37 -1.73 0.69
CA SER A 329 -8.76 -0.89 1.83
C SER A 329 -9.57 0.34 1.39
N LEU A 330 -9.14 1.01 0.32
CA LEU A 330 -9.85 2.17 -0.23
C LEU A 330 -11.18 1.76 -0.89
N GLN A 331 -11.25 0.60 -1.53
CA GLN A 331 -12.48 0.09 -2.13
C GLN A 331 -13.49 -0.31 -1.06
N PHE A 332 -13.04 -0.95 0.03
CA PHE A 332 -13.89 -1.16 1.21
C PHE A 332 -14.35 0.17 1.84
N GLY A 333 -13.46 1.17 1.88
CA GLY A 333 -13.81 2.53 2.36
C GLY A 333 -14.86 3.23 1.49
N SER A 334 -14.92 2.91 0.20
CA SER A 334 -15.92 3.44 -0.75
C SER A 334 -17.17 2.56 -0.88
N PHE A 335 -17.30 1.52 -0.04
CA PHE A 335 -18.46 0.64 -0.05
C PHE A 335 -19.74 1.45 0.17
N ASP A 336 -20.62 1.38 -0.80
CA ASP A 336 -21.93 2.00 -0.77
C ASP A 336 -22.99 0.95 -0.38
N GLY A 337 -23.28 0.91 0.92
CA GLY A 337 -24.26 -0.01 1.46
C GLY A 337 -25.67 0.20 0.93
N GLN A 338 -25.99 1.42 0.53
CA GLN A 338 -27.30 1.74 -0.02
C GLN A 338 -27.49 1.11 -1.39
N ARG A 339 -26.49 1.24 -2.26
CA ARG A 339 -26.52 0.62 -3.58
C ARG A 339 -26.58 -0.90 -3.51
N GLN A 340 -25.80 -1.52 -2.62
CA GLN A 340 -25.85 -2.96 -2.38
C GLN A 340 -27.20 -3.43 -1.93
N PHE A 341 -27.81 -2.63 -1.09
CA PHE A 341 -29.17 -2.87 -0.62
C PHE A 341 -30.21 -2.78 -1.74
N GLU A 342 -30.11 -1.78 -2.59
CA GLU A 342 -30.96 -1.60 -3.77
C GLU A 342 -30.83 -2.76 -4.76
N ASP A 343 -29.59 -3.20 -5.01
CA ASP A 343 -29.31 -4.34 -5.89
C ASP A 343 -29.87 -5.65 -5.31
N ALA A 344 -29.71 -5.87 -3.99
CA ALA A 344 -30.28 -7.03 -3.29
C ALA A 344 -31.81 -7.06 -3.32
N VAL A 345 -32.43 -5.91 -3.14
CA VAL A 345 -33.89 -5.79 -3.22
C VAL A 345 -34.38 -6.07 -4.64
N LYS A 346 -33.71 -5.58 -5.66
CA LYS A 346 -34.09 -5.85 -7.06
C LYS A 346 -33.98 -7.31 -7.45
N GLU A 347 -33.02 -8.03 -6.87
CA GLU A 347 -32.84 -9.46 -7.17
C GLU A 347 -33.80 -10.37 -6.39
N THR A 348 -34.23 -9.96 -5.18
CA THR A 348 -34.95 -10.83 -4.26
C THR A 348 -36.45 -10.59 -4.19
N THR A 349 -36.99 -9.52 -4.74
CA THR A 349 -38.40 -9.19 -4.55
C THR A 349 -39.18 -8.99 -5.84
N SER A 350 -40.33 -9.61 -5.91
CA SER A 350 -41.49 -9.01 -6.53
C SER A 350 -41.68 -7.59 -5.97
N ASN A 351 -41.66 -6.56 -6.71
CA ASN A 351 -41.89 -5.11 -6.49
C ASN A 351 -42.64 -4.66 -5.22
N THR A 352 -42.62 -5.45 -4.13
CA THR A 352 -43.33 -5.20 -2.87
C THR A 352 -42.33 -4.79 -1.78
N LEU A 353 -42.47 -3.57 -1.25
CA LEU A 353 -41.62 -3.03 -0.20
C LEU A 353 -42.42 -2.79 1.06
N VAL A 354 -41.92 -3.27 2.20
CA VAL A 354 -42.52 -3.04 3.52
C VAL A 354 -41.83 -1.85 4.16
N VAL A 355 -42.57 -0.80 4.44
CA VAL A 355 -42.07 0.37 5.17
C VAL A 355 -42.60 0.34 6.59
N ARG A 356 -41.72 0.50 7.57
CA ARG A 356 -42.08 0.61 8.98
C ARG A 356 -41.48 1.89 9.58
N GLN A 357 -42.24 2.49 10.51
CA GLN A 357 -41.77 3.56 11.35
C GLN A 357 -41.04 2.97 12.55
N GLU A 358 -39.76 3.25 12.66
CA GLU A 358 -38.95 2.88 13.82
C GLU A 358 -38.78 4.10 14.72
N ALA A 359 -39.05 3.95 16.01
CA ALA A 359 -38.66 4.94 17.01
C ALA A 359 -37.36 4.47 17.66
N TYR A 360 -36.29 5.19 17.46
CA TYR A 360 -35.03 4.89 18.11
C TYR A 360 -34.94 5.54 19.48
N ILE A 361 -34.55 4.77 20.48
CA ILE A 361 -33.98 5.35 21.69
C ILE A 361 -32.53 5.67 21.36
N ASP A 362 -32.18 6.94 21.49
CA ASP A 362 -30.82 7.39 21.26
C ASP A 362 -29.89 6.76 22.31
N ARG A 363 -29.30 5.64 21.95
CA ARG A 363 -28.23 4.98 22.72
C ARG A 363 -27.05 4.74 21.82
N GLU A 364 -25.92 5.17 22.29
CA GLU A 364 -24.61 4.91 21.69
C GLU A 364 -24.24 3.43 21.52
N SER A 365 -25.11 2.48 21.83
CA SER A 365 -24.83 1.04 21.70
C SER A 365 -25.29 0.48 20.36
N THR A 366 -24.35 0.08 19.60
CA THR A 366 -24.38 -0.35 18.20
C THR A 366 -25.15 -1.66 17.88
N PHE A 367 -25.79 -2.33 18.81
CA PHE A 367 -26.36 -3.66 18.61
C PHE A 367 -27.77 -3.90 19.19
N THR A 368 -28.49 -2.86 19.57
CA THR A 368 -29.86 -3.07 20.08
C THR A 368 -30.88 -2.87 18.98
N ASN A 369 -31.72 -3.86 18.77
CA ASN A 369 -32.93 -3.76 17.95
C ASN A 369 -33.80 -2.57 18.42
N PRO A 370 -34.51 -1.89 17.49
CA PRO A 370 -35.44 -0.82 17.87
C PRO A 370 -36.46 -1.40 18.83
N ILE A 371 -36.53 -0.80 20.00
CA ILE A 371 -37.38 -1.32 21.10
C ILE A 371 -38.84 -0.89 20.91
N TYR A 372 -39.11 0.09 20.08
CA TYR A 372 -40.45 0.60 19.82
C TYR A 372 -40.66 0.86 18.33
N MET A 373 -41.84 0.52 17.85
CA MET A 373 -42.35 0.92 16.55
C MET A 373 -43.13 2.22 16.69
N GLY A 374 -42.79 3.21 15.90
CA GLY A 374 -43.53 4.45 15.81
C GLY A 374 -44.75 4.31 14.90
N GLU A 375 -45.66 5.28 14.98
CA GLU A 375 -46.82 5.32 14.07
C GLU A 375 -46.36 5.73 12.66
N PHE A 376 -46.73 4.91 11.66
CA PHE A 376 -46.58 5.28 10.27
C PHE A 376 -47.81 6.08 9.82
N THR A 377 -47.68 7.42 9.83
CA THR A 377 -48.80 8.34 9.63
C THR A 377 -49.35 8.28 8.23
N GLU A 378 -50.66 8.59 8.09
CA GLU A 378 -51.32 8.66 6.79
C GLU A 378 -50.71 9.68 5.84
N GLU A 379 -50.14 10.76 6.39
CA GLU A 379 -49.43 11.77 5.59
C GLU A 379 -48.20 11.22 4.94
N LYS A 380 -47.38 10.47 5.68
CA LYS A 380 -46.17 9.79 5.15
C LYS A 380 -46.53 8.78 4.07
N LYS A 381 -47.58 7.98 4.30
CA LYS A 381 -48.09 7.01 3.34
C LYS A 381 -48.48 7.67 2.01
N LYS A 382 -49.32 8.70 2.07
CA LYS A 382 -49.79 9.45 0.88
C LYS A 382 -48.68 10.17 0.17
N THR A 383 -47.65 10.61 0.87
CA THR A 383 -46.47 11.20 0.26
C THR A 383 -45.73 10.18 -0.61
N LEU A 384 -45.50 8.98 -0.07
CA LEU A 384 -44.85 7.91 -0.81
C LEU A 384 -45.69 7.42 -1.99
N GLU A 385 -46.99 7.19 -1.81
CA GLU A 385 -47.90 6.83 -2.90
C GLU A 385 -47.88 7.82 -4.07
N LYS A 386 -47.90 9.12 -3.73
CA LYS A 386 -47.87 10.18 -4.75
C LYS A 386 -46.53 10.31 -5.47
N ASP A 387 -45.44 10.26 -4.70
CA ASP A 387 -44.09 10.47 -5.22
C ASP A 387 -43.59 9.33 -6.09
N PHE A 388 -44.09 8.10 -5.84
CA PHE A 388 -43.66 6.86 -6.48
C PHE A 388 -44.74 6.15 -7.29
N ASN A 389 -45.92 6.77 -7.43
CA ASN A 389 -47.07 6.21 -8.18
C ASN A 389 -47.35 4.75 -7.85
N CYS A 390 -47.30 4.40 -6.58
CA CYS A 390 -47.47 3.03 -6.07
C CYS A 390 -48.75 2.90 -5.25
N LYS A 391 -49.23 1.67 -5.10
CA LYS A 391 -50.33 1.32 -4.22
C LYS A 391 -49.81 0.85 -2.89
N SER A 392 -50.50 1.15 -1.79
CA SER A 392 -50.05 0.73 -0.48
C SER A 392 -51.17 0.10 0.34
N TYR A 393 -50.78 -0.76 1.26
CA TYR A 393 -51.66 -1.49 2.18
C TYR A 393 -51.18 -1.33 3.60
N ASP A 394 -52.10 -1.05 4.55
CA ASP A 394 -51.75 -0.76 5.93
C ASP A 394 -51.29 -1.98 6.69
N VAL A 395 -50.22 -1.82 7.45
CA VAL A 395 -49.63 -2.83 8.32
C VAL A 395 -49.81 -2.45 9.77
N TYR A 396 -50.45 -3.32 10.53
CA TYR A 396 -50.63 -3.17 11.95
C TYR A 396 -49.87 -4.23 12.73
N ASN A 397 -49.39 -3.88 13.90
CA ASN A 397 -48.95 -4.87 14.87
C ASN A 397 -50.18 -5.64 15.35
N TYR A 398 -50.16 -6.95 15.15
CA TYR A 398 -51.23 -7.81 15.59
C TYR A 398 -50.77 -8.59 16.81
N PHE A 399 -51.40 -8.36 17.95
CA PHE A 399 -51.24 -9.22 19.13
C PHE A 399 -51.87 -10.57 18.82
N SER A 400 -51.07 -11.53 18.45
CA SER A 400 -51.55 -12.89 18.24
C SER A 400 -52.04 -13.44 19.56
N PRO A 401 -53.35 -13.80 19.64
CA PRO A 401 -53.86 -14.58 20.75
C PRO A 401 -53.19 -15.94 20.85
N PHE A 402 -52.32 -16.30 19.89
CA PHE A 402 -51.51 -17.50 19.90
C PHE A 402 -50.42 -17.53 20.97
N SER A 403 -50.20 -16.45 21.72
CA SER A 403 -49.07 -16.33 22.65
C SER A 403 -49.08 -17.34 23.81
N THR A 404 -50.20 -17.96 24.14
CA THR A 404 -50.29 -18.92 25.25
C THR A 404 -50.35 -20.39 24.86
N THR A 405 -50.87 -20.74 23.66
CA THR A 405 -50.80 -22.08 23.10
C THR A 405 -49.73 -22.26 22.03
N ALA A 406 -49.24 -21.19 21.55
CA ALA A 406 -48.19 -21.13 20.53
C ALA A 406 -46.76 -21.26 21.09
N GLY A 407 -46.61 -21.75 22.31
CA GLY A 407 -45.26 -22.14 22.75
C GLY A 407 -44.58 -23.12 21.78
N SER A 408 -45.36 -23.88 21.02
CA SER A 408 -44.87 -24.73 19.96
C SER A 408 -44.69 -24.01 18.62
N LEU A 409 -45.59 -23.11 18.22
CA LEU A 409 -45.45 -22.31 17.01
C LEU A 409 -44.33 -21.27 17.22
N TYR A 410 -44.27 -20.64 18.38
CA TYR A 410 -43.23 -19.73 18.78
C TYR A 410 -41.88 -20.45 18.92
N ARG A 411 -41.83 -21.70 19.43
CA ARG A 411 -40.63 -22.52 19.42
C ARG A 411 -40.20 -22.96 18.03
N PHE A 412 -41.16 -23.30 17.19
CA PHE A 412 -40.89 -23.67 15.81
C PHE A 412 -40.27 -22.52 15.01
N LEU A 413 -40.64 -21.29 15.35
CA LEU A 413 -40.12 -20.06 14.70
C LEU A 413 -38.95 -19.44 15.45
N TYR A 414 -38.76 -19.71 16.74
CA TYR A 414 -37.74 -19.12 17.59
C TYR A 414 -36.41 -19.87 17.65
N ASP A 415 -36.39 -21.13 17.24
CA ASP A 415 -35.11 -21.86 17.07
C ASP A 415 -34.25 -21.31 15.91
N SER A 416 -34.81 -20.39 15.11
CA SER A 416 -34.09 -19.60 14.13
C SER A 416 -34.08 -18.12 14.54
N TYR A 417 -33.00 -17.65 15.02
CA TYR A 417 -32.70 -16.36 15.66
C TYR A 417 -33.15 -15.08 14.93
N PHE A 418 -33.71 -15.15 13.73
CA PHE A 418 -33.94 -14.01 12.86
C PHE A 418 -35.37 -13.74 12.40
N ILE A 419 -36.30 -14.59 12.70
CA ILE A 419 -37.71 -14.49 12.22
C ILE A 419 -38.60 -13.64 13.17
N SER A 420 -38.09 -13.22 14.31
CA SER A 420 -38.89 -12.55 15.37
C SER A 420 -39.48 -11.19 14.99
N LEU A 421 -39.12 -10.58 13.85
CA LEU A 421 -39.57 -9.24 13.48
C LEU A 421 -40.81 -9.18 12.58
N GLN A 422 -41.25 -10.28 12.00
CA GLN A 422 -42.38 -10.28 11.08
C GLN A 422 -43.59 -11.08 11.57
N ILE A 423 -43.45 -11.85 12.62
CA ILE A 423 -44.48 -12.65 13.21
C ILE A 423 -45.35 -11.73 14.07
N ASN A 424 -46.65 -11.68 13.80
CA ASN A 424 -47.69 -10.85 14.42
C ASN A 424 -48.03 -9.57 13.63
N THR A 425 -48.06 -9.66 12.32
CA THR A 425 -48.42 -8.55 11.45
C THR A 425 -49.81 -8.82 10.87
N LEU A 426 -50.69 -7.85 10.93
CA LEU A 426 -51.95 -7.85 10.21
C LEU A 426 -51.85 -6.90 9.02
N LEU A 427 -52.07 -7.42 7.83
CA LEU A 427 -52.14 -6.65 6.59
C LEU A 427 -53.61 -6.42 6.21
N VAL A 428 -54.00 -5.18 6.14
CA VAL A 428 -55.30 -4.79 5.61
C VAL A 428 -55.16 -4.61 4.10
N CYS A 429 -55.71 -5.54 3.33
CA CYS A 429 -55.56 -5.57 1.88
C CYS A 429 -56.91 -5.71 1.19
N ASP A 430 -56.94 -5.59 -0.13
CA ASP A 430 -58.08 -5.89 -0.95
C ASP A 430 -57.95 -7.28 -1.60
N GLU A 431 -59.02 -7.70 -2.25
CA GLU A 431 -59.10 -8.98 -2.94
C GLU A 431 -58.09 -9.04 -4.12
N GLU A 432 -57.83 -7.88 -4.75
CA GLU A 432 -56.85 -7.78 -5.85
C GLU A 432 -55.44 -8.12 -5.35
N TYR A 433 -55.05 -7.64 -4.16
CA TYR A 433 -53.78 -8.02 -3.54
C TYR A 433 -53.68 -9.51 -3.29
N LEU A 434 -54.74 -10.12 -2.73
CA LEU A 434 -54.76 -11.55 -2.46
C LEU A 434 -54.68 -12.40 -3.74
N ILE A 435 -55.36 -11.97 -4.82
CA ILE A 435 -55.25 -12.61 -6.13
C ILE A 435 -53.83 -12.52 -6.67
N ASN A 436 -53.20 -11.36 -6.59
CA ASN A 436 -51.83 -11.17 -7.06
C ASN A 436 -50.80 -11.95 -6.24
N ALA A 437 -50.99 -12.09 -4.93
CA ALA A 437 -50.08 -12.78 -4.03
C ALA A 437 -50.28 -14.33 -3.98
N PHE A 438 -51.50 -14.80 -4.15
CA PHE A 438 -51.90 -16.20 -3.93
C PHE A 438 -52.71 -16.82 -5.08
N GLY A 439 -53.05 -16.06 -6.13
CA GLY A 439 -53.79 -16.57 -7.27
C GLY A 439 -52.97 -17.52 -8.15
N ASP A 440 -53.67 -18.39 -8.86
CA ASP A 440 -53.08 -19.27 -9.87
C ASP A 440 -52.63 -18.48 -11.11
N GLU A 441 -52.02 -19.15 -12.07
CA GLU A 441 -51.58 -18.56 -13.35
C GLU A 441 -52.70 -17.87 -14.14
N ASN A 442 -53.99 -18.21 -13.85
CA ASN A 442 -55.15 -17.60 -14.50
C ASN A 442 -55.78 -16.48 -13.65
N GLY A 443 -55.20 -16.13 -12.51
CA GLY A 443 -55.71 -15.12 -11.58
C GLY A 443 -56.90 -15.58 -10.73
N ASN A 444 -57.08 -16.90 -10.53
CA ASN A 444 -58.12 -17.41 -9.66
C ASN A 444 -57.54 -17.66 -8.26
N LEU A 445 -58.26 -17.22 -7.24
CA LEU A 445 -57.91 -17.47 -5.84
C LEU A 445 -58.71 -18.65 -5.32
N ASN A 446 -58.03 -19.71 -4.87
CA ASN A 446 -58.64 -20.79 -4.16
C ASN A 446 -58.75 -20.47 -2.67
N TYR A 447 -59.93 -20.56 -2.12
CA TYR A 447 -60.16 -20.30 -0.70
C TYR A 447 -61.40 -20.98 -0.14
N VAL A 448 -61.43 -21.15 1.18
CA VAL A 448 -62.62 -21.57 1.93
C VAL A 448 -62.97 -20.45 2.89
N GLY A 449 -64.23 -20.03 2.95
CA GLY A 449 -64.70 -18.98 3.87
C GLY A 449 -65.24 -17.73 3.16
N ASN A 450 -65.06 -16.56 3.78
CA ASN A 450 -65.62 -15.29 3.33
C ASN A 450 -64.53 -14.23 3.18
N LEU A 451 -64.30 -13.72 1.98
CA LEU A 451 -63.35 -12.66 1.66
C LEU A 451 -63.99 -11.25 1.53
N SER A 452 -65.23 -11.08 1.86
CA SER A 452 -65.88 -9.82 1.71
C SER A 452 -65.24 -8.71 2.60
N SER A 453 -65.30 -7.44 2.17
CA SER A 453 -64.83 -6.29 2.94
C SER A 453 -65.59 -6.09 4.27
N THR A 454 -66.64 -6.86 4.51
CA THR A 454 -67.41 -6.83 5.77
C THR A 454 -67.18 -8.09 6.61
N ALA A 455 -66.29 -8.99 6.20
CA ALA A 455 -66.00 -10.20 6.95
C ALA A 455 -65.43 -9.88 8.33
N ASP A 456 -65.95 -10.52 9.36
CA ASP A 456 -65.50 -10.37 10.73
C ASP A 456 -64.50 -11.48 11.07
N GLY A 457 -63.24 -11.23 10.72
CA GLY A 457 -62.19 -12.21 10.98
C GLY A 457 -60.93 -11.94 10.19
N ILE A 458 -59.92 -12.76 10.47
CA ILE A 458 -58.65 -12.77 9.76
C ILE A 458 -58.63 -13.83 8.68
N ILE A 459 -57.81 -13.61 7.68
CA ILE A 459 -57.55 -14.58 6.61
C ILE A 459 -56.18 -15.19 6.89
N ILE A 460 -56.10 -16.51 6.81
CA ILE A 460 -54.86 -17.28 6.98
C ILE A 460 -54.61 -18.15 5.76
N THR A 461 -53.37 -18.61 5.60
CA THR A 461 -53.02 -19.57 4.55
C THR A 461 -53.35 -21.02 4.96
N ASP A 462 -53.47 -21.90 3.97
CA ASP A 462 -53.66 -23.34 4.15
C ASP A 462 -52.52 -23.98 4.96
N ILE A 463 -51.27 -23.51 4.77
CA ILE A 463 -50.11 -23.97 5.54
C ILE A 463 -50.31 -23.73 7.03
N LEU A 464 -50.78 -22.56 7.42
CA LEU A 464 -51.06 -22.23 8.80
C LEU A 464 -52.30 -22.99 9.31
N ALA A 465 -53.30 -23.15 8.47
CA ALA A 465 -54.48 -23.92 8.80
C ALA A 465 -54.16 -25.40 9.04
N ASP A 466 -53.34 -26.02 8.21
CA ASP A 466 -52.89 -27.41 8.39
C ASP A 466 -52.09 -27.59 9.68
N TYR A 467 -51.28 -26.61 10.03
CA TYR A 467 -50.56 -26.60 11.28
C TYR A 467 -51.54 -26.53 12.48
N ILE A 468 -52.57 -25.69 12.39
CA ILE A 468 -53.63 -25.59 13.40
C ILE A 468 -54.37 -26.94 13.54
N LEU A 469 -54.75 -27.58 12.45
CA LEU A 469 -55.41 -28.90 12.46
C LEU A 469 -54.58 -29.96 13.19
N LYS A 470 -53.25 -29.94 12.95
CA LYS A 470 -52.38 -30.91 13.62
C LYS A 470 -52.17 -30.62 15.10
N SER A 471 -52.13 -29.36 15.45
CA SER A 471 -51.84 -28.92 16.82
C SER A 471 -53.06 -28.98 17.74
N LEU A 472 -54.26 -28.86 17.18
CA LEU A 472 -55.52 -28.75 17.92
C LEU A 472 -56.45 -29.99 17.82
N THR A 473 -55.86 -31.13 17.52
CA THR A 473 -56.67 -32.42 17.47
C THR A 473 -57.49 -32.73 18.71
N SER A 474 -57.09 -32.17 19.87
CA SER A 474 -57.80 -32.28 21.15
C SER A 474 -59.12 -31.46 21.18
N TYR A 475 -59.30 -30.50 20.25
CA TYR A 475 -60.46 -29.59 20.24
C TYR A 475 -61.54 -30.01 19.24
N LYS A 476 -61.44 -31.20 18.62
CA LYS A 476 -62.39 -31.72 17.62
C LYS A 476 -62.48 -30.85 16.34
N VAL A 477 -61.35 -30.24 15.95
CA VAL A 477 -61.21 -29.50 14.70
C VAL A 477 -60.56 -30.45 13.72
N TYR A 478 -61.25 -30.81 12.62
CA TYR A 478 -60.78 -31.84 11.66
C TYR A 478 -60.78 -31.37 10.21
N SER A 479 -61.34 -30.16 9.96
CA SER A 479 -61.41 -29.57 8.63
C SER A 479 -61.21 -28.06 8.65
N TYR A 480 -60.97 -27.46 7.48
CA TYR A 480 -60.91 -26.00 7.33
C TYR A 480 -62.28 -25.36 7.70
N GLU A 481 -63.41 -26.01 7.38
CA GLU A 481 -64.74 -25.54 7.77
C GLU A 481 -64.91 -25.51 9.30
N ASP A 482 -64.31 -26.47 9.98
CA ASP A 482 -64.30 -26.48 11.43
C ASP A 482 -63.47 -25.33 12.00
N ILE A 483 -62.34 -25.00 11.38
CA ILE A 483 -61.47 -23.84 11.78
C ILE A 483 -62.29 -22.55 11.66
N ILE A 484 -62.94 -22.30 10.52
CA ILE A 484 -63.73 -21.09 10.28
C ILE A 484 -64.95 -20.99 11.20
N ASN A 485 -65.60 -22.09 11.53
CA ASN A 485 -66.83 -22.10 12.37
C ASN A 485 -66.56 -22.16 13.87
N THR A 486 -65.32 -22.33 14.30
CA THR A 486 -64.94 -22.46 15.70
C THR A 486 -64.10 -21.23 16.13
N ASP A 487 -64.44 -20.69 17.33
CA ASP A 487 -63.54 -19.74 18.00
C ASP A 487 -62.28 -20.53 18.45
N VAL A 488 -61.37 -20.74 17.51
CA VAL A 488 -60.21 -21.63 17.64
C VAL A 488 -59.21 -21.13 18.68
N PHE A 489 -59.32 -19.86 19.10
CA PHE A 489 -58.32 -19.20 19.92
C PHE A 489 -58.80 -18.89 21.33
N TYR A 490 -58.20 -19.57 22.25
CA TYR A 490 -58.49 -19.56 23.66
C TYR A 490 -58.02 -18.30 24.37
N GLN A 491 -58.84 -17.84 25.31
CA GLN A 491 -58.67 -16.75 26.27
C GLN A 491 -59.13 -15.35 25.80
N LYS A 492 -60.43 -15.13 25.99
CA LYS A 492 -61.08 -13.83 26.20
C LYS A 492 -61.21 -12.83 25.03
N ALA A 493 -60.48 -12.99 23.96
CA ALA A 493 -60.75 -12.24 22.72
C ALA A 493 -60.80 -13.26 21.58
N GLY A 494 -62.00 -13.67 21.19
CA GLY A 494 -62.18 -14.65 20.10
C GLY A 494 -61.75 -14.03 18.76
N VAL A 495 -60.61 -14.48 18.25
CA VAL A 495 -60.22 -14.17 16.88
C VAL A 495 -60.93 -15.17 15.98
N LYS A 496 -61.75 -14.67 15.09
CA LYS A 496 -62.42 -15.49 14.08
C LYS A 496 -61.53 -15.58 12.84
N ILE A 497 -61.48 -16.73 12.23
CA ILE A 497 -60.88 -16.89 10.92
C ILE A 497 -61.99 -16.72 9.89
N ALA A 498 -61.86 -15.71 9.03
CA ALA A 498 -62.84 -15.39 8.01
C ALA A 498 -62.67 -16.27 6.77
N ALA A 499 -61.46 -16.56 6.40
CA ALA A 499 -61.13 -17.40 5.27
C ALA A 499 -59.78 -18.08 5.42
N ILE A 500 -59.60 -19.17 4.70
CA ILE A 500 -58.32 -19.86 4.48
C ILE A 500 -58.06 -19.86 3.00
N ILE A 501 -56.86 -19.37 2.61
CA ILE A 501 -56.43 -19.23 1.23
C ILE A 501 -55.37 -20.30 0.94
N ASP A 502 -55.46 -20.94 -0.22
CA ASP A 502 -54.37 -21.80 -0.71
C ASP A 502 -53.13 -20.95 -1.00
N GLY A 503 -52.06 -21.18 -0.29
CA GLY A 503 -50.77 -20.57 -0.54
C GLY A 503 -50.06 -21.20 -1.76
N PRO A 504 -49.12 -20.50 -2.43
CA PRO A 504 -48.35 -21.09 -3.51
C PRO A 504 -47.31 -22.12 -3.03
N GLY A 505 -47.17 -22.30 -1.72
CA GLY A 505 -46.25 -23.26 -1.11
C GLY A 505 -46.89 -24.62 -0.92
N ASP A 506 -46.20 -25.71 -1.25
CA ASP A 506 -46.64 -27.06 -0.98
C ASP A 506 -46.30 -27.48 0.46
N TYR A 507 -47.31 -27.53 1.32
CA TYR A 507 -47.15 -27.96 2.71
C TYR A 507 -46.49 -29.34 2.84
N GLU A 508 -46.70 -30.25 1.92
CA GLU A 508 -46.09 -31.59 1.94
C GLU A 508 -44.57 -31.51 1.75
N SER A 509 -44.08 -30.50 1.01
CA SER A 509 -42.63 -30.25 0.87
C SER A 509 -41.97 -29.76 2.17
N PHE A 510 -42.75 -29.18 3.09
CA PHE A 510 -42.25 -28.68 4.37
C PHE A 510 -42.30 -29.75 5.47
N LYS A 511 -43.16 -30.75 5.34
CA LYS A 511 -43.48 -31.75 6.36
C LYS A 511 -42.32 -32.70 6.68
N ASP A 512 -41.51 -33.04 5.71
CA ASP A 512 -40.46 -34.07 5.78
C ASP A 512 -39.04 -33.55 5.94
N LYS A 513 -38.83 -32.25 5.83
CA LYS A 513 -37.50 -31.64 6.01
C LYS A 513 -37.37 -31.08 7.42
N SER A 514 -36.29 -31.40 8.10
CA SER A 514 -35.97 -30.69 9.33
C SER A 514 -35.81 -29.21 8.99
N PHE A 515 -36.43 -28.34 9.77
CA PHE A 515 -36.42 -26.89 9.57
C PHE A 515 -34.99 -26.31 9.31
N ALA A 516 -34.01 -26.87 10.00
CA ALA A 516 -32.62 -26.49 9.83
C ALA A 516 -31.99 -26.88 8.47
N GLU A 517 -32.47 -27.94 7.82
CA GLU A 517 -31.99 -28.37 6.52
C GLU A 517 -32.65 -27.61 5.36
N SER A 518 -33.95 -27.30 5.53
CA SER A 518 -34.71 -26.51 4.54
C SER A 518 -34.23 -25.05 4.47
N PHE A 519 -33.82 -24.49 5.59
CA PHE A 519 -33.30 -23.11 5.68
C PHE A 519 -31.97 -22.88 4.96
N LYS A 520 -31.22 -23.94 4.66
CA LYS A 520 -29.92 -23.86 4.05
C LYS A 520 -29.91 -23.88 2.51
N THR A 521 -31.03 -24.21 1.90
CA THR A 521 -31.02 -24.61 0.49
C THR A 521 -32.03 -23.91 -0.43
N ASP A 522 -32.94 -23.06 0.09
CA ASP A 522 -34.02 -22.56 -0.76
C ASP A 522 -34.51 -21.14 -0.36
N SER A 523 -34.30 -20.12 -1.22
CA SER A 523 -34.81 -18.77 -1.02
C SER A 523 -36.32 -18.69 -1.09
N ASP A 524 -36.93 -19.49 -1.95
CA ASP A 524 -38.38 -19.53 -2.15
C ASP A 524 -39.09 -20.05 -0.90
N TYR A 525 -38.40 -20.90 -0.13
CA TYR A 525 -38.88 -21.41 1.14
C TYR A 525 -39.03 -20.30 2.19
N TYR A 526 -38.07 -19.39 2.30
CA TYR A 526 -38.11 -18.31 3.29
C TYR A 526 -39.20 -17.28 2.98
N ASP A 527 -39.36 -16.93 1.74
CA ASP A 527 -40.36 -15.96 1.29
C ASP A 527 -41.77 -16.54 1.45
N THR A 528 -41.93 -17.83 1.12
CA THR A 528 -43.16 -18.55 1.37
C THR A 528 -43.49 -18.62 2.85
N LEU A 529 -42.52 -18.96 3.70
CA LEU A 529 -42.74 -19.05 5.15
C LEU A 529 -43.10 -17.70 5.75
N THR A 530 -42.50 -16.62 5.32
CA THR A 530 -42.79 -15.30 5.81
C THR A 530 -44.17 -14.82 5.39
N ARG A 531 -44.52 -15.04 4.12
CA ARG A 531 -45.81 -14.66 3.56
C ARG A 531 -46.95 -15.55 4.11
N ASP A 532 -46.71 -16.84 4.17
CA ASP A 532 -47.78 -17.79 4.42
C ASP A 532 -48.01 -18.06 5.91
N ILE A 533 -47.02 -17.88 6.75
CA ILE A 533 -47.13 -18.13 8.21
C ILE A 533 -47.00 -16.85 9.03
N GLY A 534 -46.23 -15.89 8.57
CA GLY A 534 -45.85 -14.70 9.36
C GLY A 534 -46.89 -13.57 9.31
N ILE A 535 -47.81 -13.57 8.36
CA ILE A 535 -48.74 -12.47 8.11
C ILE A 535 -50.18 -12.97 8.18
N PHE A 536 -51.03 -12.23 8.92
CA PHE A 536 -52.46 -12.38 8.87
C PHE A 536 -53.05 -11.34 7.93
N TYR A 537 -54.03 -11.67 7.18
CA TYR A 537 -54.67 -10.79 6.21
C TYR A 537 -56.09 -10.46 6.64
N THR A 538 -56.59 -9.31 6.22
CA THR A 538 -58.02 -8.98 6.31
C THR A 538 -58.43 -8.08 5.16
N THR A 539 -59.56 -8.34 4.58
CA THR A 539 -60.20 -7.45 3.57
C THR A 539 -61.11 -6.42 4.19
N ASN A 540 -61.36 -6.50 5.49
CA ASN A 540 -62.20 -5.55 6.20
C ASN A 540 -61.36 -4.36 6.77
N PRO A 541 -61.45 -3.17 6.21
CA PRO A 541 -60.67 -2.03 6.65
C PRO A 541 -60.94 -1.60 8.11
N ASN A 542 -62.10 -1.95 8.65
CA ASN A 542 -62.51 -1.59 10.02
C ASN A 542 -62.20 -2.73 11.02
N TYR A 543 -61.72 -3.87 10.56
CA TYR A 543 -61.51 -5.04 11.42
C TYR A 543 -60.56 -4.73 12.58
N TYR A 544 -59.49 -4.08 12.29
CA TYR A 544 -58.44 -3.76 13.29
C TYR A 544 -59.00 -2.87 14.41
N GLU A 545 -59.70 -1.79 14.07
CA GLU A 545 -60.31 -0.89 15.07
C GLU A 545 -61.33 -1.60 15.94
N ASN A 546 -62.19 -2.44 15.34
CA ASN A 546 -63.19 -3.22 16.07
C ASN A 546 -62.55 -4.24 16.98
N TYR A 547 -61.58 -4.98 16.50
CA TYR A 547 -60.80 -5.96 17.23
C TYR A 547 -60.13 -5.33 18.47
N ILE A 548 -59.45 -4.23 18.29
CA ILE A 548 -58.77 -3.53 19.38
C ILE A 548 -59.76 -3.03 20.43
N LYS A 549 -60.88 -2.48 20.03
CA LYS A 549 -61.91 -2.03 20.99
C LYS A 549 -62.40 -3.18 21.84
N ASP A 550 -62.53 -4.36 21.27
CA ASP A 550 -62.97 -5.56 21.98
C ASP A 550 -61.86 -6.16 22.87
N VAL A 551 -60.66 -6.16 22.42
CA VAL A 551 -59.49 -6.60 23.19
C VAL A 551 -59.27 -5.70 24.40
N ILE A 552 -59.34 -4.39 24.26
CA ILE A 552 -59.21 -3.45 25.35
C ILE A 552 -60.31 -3.61 26.38
N LYS A 553 -61.55 -3.90 25.98
CA LYS A 553 -62.67 -4.12 26.89
C LYS A 553 -62.57 -5.43 27.69
N GLN A 554 -61.92 -6.45 27.18
CA GLN A 554 -61.91 -7.78 27.78
C GLN A 554 -60.60 -8.09 28.52
N ALA A 555 -59.54 -7.31 28.38
CA ALA A 555 -58.26 -7.62 28.96
C ALA A 555 -58.13 -7.14 30.40
N ASP A 556 -58.00 -8.07 31.35
CA ASP A 556 -57.59 -7.75 32.74
C ASP A 556 -56.05 -7.52 32.85
N SER A 557 -55.26 -8.05 31.91
CA SER A 557 -53.82 -7.89 31.89
C SER A 557 -53.27 -7.88 30.46
N PHE A 558 -52.36 -7.00 30.19
CA PHE A 558 -51.62 -6.96 28.92
C PHE A 558 -50.17 -7.36 29.15
N PRO A 559 -49.61 -8.25 28.35
CA PRO A 559 -48.17 -8.37 28.25
C PRO A 559 -47.63 -7.14 27.55
N VAL A 560 -47.04 -6.23 28.29
CA VAL A 560 -46.35 -5.08 27.73
C VAL A 560 -44.91 -5.55 27.54
N ALA A 561 -44.59 -5.90 26.30
CA ALA A 561 -43.23 -6.29 25.99
C ALA A 561 -42.32 -5.09 26.11
N HIS A 562 -41.22 -5.25 26.84
CA HIS A 562 -40.08 -4.33 26.93
C HIS A 562 -40.38 -2.92 27.44
N GLN A 563 -40.87 -2.82 28.67
CA GLN A 563 -40.92 -1.49 29.31
C GLN A 563 -39.58 -1.10 29.87
N ILE A 564 -39.22 0.15 29.62
CA ILE A 564 -37.95 0.75 30.05
C ILE A 564 -38.24 1.66 31.23
N PHE A 565 -37.74 1.30 32.39
CA PHE A 565 -37.82 2.07 33.59
C PHE A 565 -36.42 2.58 34.00
N LYS A 566 -36.37 3.79 34.53
CA LYS A 566 -35.18 4.34 35.21
C LYS A 566 -35.54 4.92 36.56
N THR A 567 -34.57 4.98 37.43
CA THR A 567 -34.72 5.74 38.69
C THR A 567 -34.41 7.21 38.43
N GLU A 568 -35.07 8.12 39.21
CA GLU A 568 -34.80 9.57 39.07
C GLU A 568 -33.33 9.95 39.27
N ASP A 569 -32.60 9.17 40.08
CA ASP A 569 -31.19 9.45 40.41
C ASP A 569 -30.21 9.01 39.31
N LYS A 570 -30.61 8.06 38.45
CA LYS A 570 -29.80 7.56 37.34
C LYS A 570 -30.29 8.14 36.00
N LYS A 571 -29.76 9.29 35.61
CA LYS A 571 -30.23 10.01 34.42
C LYS A 571 -29.99 9.32 33.07
N GLU A 572 -29.14 8.30 33.02
CA GLU A 572 -28.65 7.73 31.77
C GLU A 572 -28.87 6.23 31.56
N GLU A 573 -29.30 5.45 32.55
CA GLU A 573 -29.49 4.00 32.42
C GLU A 573 -30.96 3.60 32.59
N TYR A 574 -31.54 3.09 31.52
CA TYR A 574 -32.86 2.45 31.56
C TYR A 574 -32.70 0.93 31.68
N ASN A 575 -33.40 0.33 32.62
CA ASN A 575 -33.47 -1.12 32.71
C ASN A 575 -34.67 -1.64 31.92
N ILE A 576 -34.43 -2.58 31.02
CA ILE A 576 -35.47 -3.23 30.26
C ILE A 576 -36.01 -4.37 31.13
N LEU A 577 -37.27 -4.30 31.48
CA LEU A 577 -37.93 -5.27 32.31
C LEU A 577 -39.00 -6.01 31.51
N ASP A 578 -38.82 -7.30 31.37
CA ASP A 578 -39.79 -8.16 30.69
C ASP A 578 -40.89 -8.56 31.71
N SER A 579 -42.01 -7.82 31.69
CA SER A 579 -43.05 -8.08 32.65
C SER A 579 -44.43 -7.69 32.12
N SER A 580 -45.43 -8.41 32.59
CA SER A 580 -46.84 -8.07 32.33
C SER A 580 -47.32 -6.98 33.31
N MET A 581 -48.07 -5.99 32.79
CA MET A 581 -48.76 -4.97 33.55
C MET A 581 -50.26 -5.28 33.61
N ASN A 582 -50.83 -5.23 34.81
CA ASN A 582 -52.27 -5.36 35.05
C ASN A 582 -52.90 -3.96 35.14
N PHE A 583 -53.98 -3.76 34.42
CA PHE A 583 -54.78 -2.55 34.39
C PHE A 583 -56.14 -2.76 34.99
N THR A 584 -56.19 -3.20 36.23
CA THR A 584 -57.45 -3.36 36.95
C THR A 584 -57.73 -2.13 37.85
N ASN A 585 -59.01 -1.97 38.22
CA ASN A 585 -59.50 -0.92 39.12
C ASN A 585 -59.00 -1.00 40.58
N ALA A 586 -57.87 -1.64 40.80
CA ALA A 586 -57.17 -1.61 42.07
C ALA A 586 -56.72 -0.15 42.32
N ASN A 587 -57.09 0.41 43.42
CA ASN A 587 -56.75 1.69 44.01
C ASN A 587 -55.39 2.34 43.65
N VAL A 588 -55.03 2.41 42.36
CA VAL A 588 -53.81 3.04 41.84
C VAL A 588 -54.19 4.34 41.18
N LYS A 589 -53.67 5.47 41.64
CA LYS A 589 -53.92 6.77 41.05
C LYS A 589 -53.13 6.94 39.76
N GLU A 590 -53.47 7.99 39.01
CA GLU A 590 -52.83 8.28 37.73
C GLU A 590 -51.29 8.50 37.85
N ASP A 591 -50.82 8.96 38.98
CA ASP A 591 -49.40 9.23 39.27
C ASP A 591 -48.73 8.10 40.05
N GLU A 592 -49.43 6.99 40.27
CA GLU A 592 -48.97 5.81 41.07
C GLU A 592 -48.74 4.57 40.22
N ILE A 593 -47.83 3.71 40.67
CA ILE A 593 -47.60 2.36 40.14
C ILE A 593 -47.39 1.36 41.29
N ILE A 594 -47.83 0.16 41.11
CA ILE A 594 -47.48 -0.99 41.95
C ILE A 594 -46.54 -1.88 41.16
N LEU A 595 -45.39 -2.19 41.73
CA LEU A 595 -44.35 -2.98 41.09
C LEU A 595 -44.22 -4.38 41.71
N THR A 596 -43.68 -5.33 40.96
CA THR A 596 -43.29 -6.63 41.55
C THR A 596 -42.03 -6.43 42.41
N TYR A 597 -41.88 -7.33 43.39
CA TYR A 597 -40.66 -7.35 44.23
C TYR A 597 -39.40 -7.51 43.38
N ALA A 598 -39.47 -8.32 42.31
CA ALA A 598 -38.30 -8.54 41.44
C ALA A 598 -37.84 -7.25 40.74
N ILE A 599 -38.77 -6.52 40.12
CA ILE A 599 -38.49 -5.24 39.43
C ILE A 599 -37.99 -4.21 40.40
N TYR A 600 -38.59 -4.06 41.56
CA TYR A 600 -38.16 -3.08 42.55
C TYR A 600 -36.70 -3.37 43.03
N ASN A 601 -36.43 -4.65 43.32
CA ASN A 601 -35.12 -5.08 43.78
C ASN A 601 -34.03 -4.84 42.72
N GLU A 602 -34.36 -5.09 41.46
CA GLU A 602 -33.47 -4.86 40.34
C GLU A 602 -33.15 -3.36 40.13
N LEU A 603 -34.21 -2.51 40.19
CA LEU A 603 -34.04 -1.07 40.03
C LEU A 603 -33.28 -0.40 41.16
N PHE A 604 -33.45 -0.83 42.40
CA PHE A 604 -32.96 -0.15 43.59
C PHE A 604 -31.89 -0.94 44.35
N GLY A 605 -31.52 -2.13 43.88
CA GLY A 605 -30.52 -2.97 44.54
C GLY A 605 -30.92 -3.44 45.92
N THR A 606 -32.22 -3.72 46.15
CA THR A 606 -32.79 -4.10 47.43
C THR A 606 -33.09 -5.60 47.47
N SER A 607 -33.58 -6.10 48.62
CA SER A 607 -33.94 -7.52 48.79
C SER A 607 -35.36 -7.67 49.33
N CYS A 608 -36.27 -6.82 48.90
CA CYS A 608 -37.70 -6.88 49.29
C CYS A 608 -38.38 -8.16 48.86
N SER A 609 -39.24 -8.73 49.71
CA SER A 609 -40.06 -9.87 49.45
C SER A 609 -41.40 -9.74 50.17
N ALA A 610 -42.37 -10.64 49.83
CA ALA A 610 -43.68 -10.63 50.51
C ALA A 610 -43.59 -10.82 52.03
N SER A 611 -42.53 -11.43 52.53
CA SER A 611 -42.29 -11.68 53.93
C SER A 611 -41.35 -10.61 54.59
N ASN A 612 -40.69 -9.82 53.79
CA ASN A 612 -39.75 -8.79 54.28
C ASN A 612 -39.83 -7.52 53.42
N LEU A 613 -40.46 -6.48 53.93
CA LEU A 613 -40.61 -5.16 53.33
C LEU A 613 -39.69 -4.13 53.97
N GLY A 614 -38.69 -4.58 54.76
CA GLY A 614 -37.87 -3.64 55.58
C GLY A 614 -37.05 -2.62 54.73
N ASP A 615 -36.73 -2.93 53.50
CA ASP A 615 -36.01 -2.06 52.61
C ASP A 615 -36.90 -1.31 51.61
N PHE A 616 -38.24 -1.39 51.75
CA PHE A 616 -39.14 -0.71 50.86
C PHE A 616 -39.26 0.78 51.23
N GLU A 617 -38.91 1.62 50.31
CA GLU A 617 -39.12 3.07 50.34
C GLU A 617 -39.97 3.50 49.17
N ILE A 618 -40.84 4.50 49.42
CA ILE A 618 -41.67 5.13 48.37
C ILE A 618 -40.74 5.98 47.50
N LYS A 619 -40.45 5.52 46.29
CA LYS A 619 -39.58 6.20 45.32
C LYS A 619 -40.34 6.47 44.04
N ASN A 620 -39.80 7.34 43.23
CA ASN A 620 -40.31 7.62 41.90
C ASN A 620 -39.51 6.83 40.88
N ILE A 621 -40.20 6.43 39.82
CA ILE A 621 -39.61 5.85 38.64
C ILE A 621 -40.04 6.65 37.41
N VAL A 622 -39.18 6.64 36.41
CA VAL A 622 -39.47 7.27 35.14
C VAL A 622 -39.61 6.16 34.10
N TYR A 623 -40.66 6.20 33.33
CA TYR A 623 -40.81 5.32 32.20
C TYR A 623 -41.00 6.09 30.91
N GLN A 624 -40.57 5.51 29.82
CA GLN A 624 -40.75 6.08 28.48
C GLN A 624 -42.07 5.65 27.89
N ALA A 625 -42.88 6.59 27.49
CA ALA A 625 -44.09 6.40 26.74
C ALA A 625 -43.98 7.10 25.38
N TYR A 626 -44.51 6.47 24.34
CA TYR A 626 -44.56 7.09 23.02
C TYR A 626 -45.73 8.06 22.96
N ASP A 627 -45.49 9.31 22.61
CA ASP A 627 -46.53 10.30 22.36
C ASP A 627 -46.81 10.42 20.87
N VAL A 628 -48.00 9.99 20.46
CA VAL A 628 -48.44 9.99 19.06
C VAL A 628 -48.41 11.38 18.44
N ASN A 629 -48.75 12.40 19.21
CA ASN A 629 -48.85 13.78 18.71
C ASN A 629 -47.49 14.40 18.40
N SER A 630 -46.50 14.12 19.22
CA SER A 630 -45.13 14.62 19.06
C SER A 630 -44.25 13.65 18.27
N ASN A 631 -44.70 12.43 17.97
CA ASN A 631 -43.96 11.33 17.33
C ASN A 631 -42.61 11.08 18.01
N CYS A 632 -42.58 11.22 19.32
CA CYS A 632 -41.37 11.01 20.11
C CYS A 632 -41.65 10.28 21.42
N LEU A 633 -40.62 9.75 22.05
CA LEU A 633 -40.70 9.19 23.38
C LEU A 633 -40.70 10.30 24.41
N VAL A 634 -41.71 10.30 25.27
CA VAL A 634 -41.80 11.22 26.38
C VAL A 634 -41.61 10.47 27.70
N GLU A 635 -40.94 11.12 28.63
CA GLU A 635 -40.74 10.58 29.97
C GLU A 635 -41.91 10.90 30.87
N LYS A 636 -42.45 9.87 31.52
CA LYS A 636 -43.50 10.03 32.57
C LYS A 636 -42.97 9.51 33.89
N THR A 637 -43.17 10.29 34.92
CA THR A 637 -42.76 9.94 36.28
C THR A 637 -43.94 9.40 37.07
N LEU A 638 -43.74 8.25 37.69
CA LEU A 638 -44.73 7.57 38.53
C LEU A 638 -44.14 7.31 39.92
N LYS A 639 -44.99 7.39 40.92
CA LYS A 639 -44.66 7.10 42.30
C LYS A 639 -44.97 5.66 42.64
N ILE A 640 -44.03 4.91 43.19
CA ILE A 640 -44.26 3.55 43.61
C ILE A 640 -45.09 3.56 44.90
N LYS A 641 -46.30 3.07 44.78
CA LYS A 641 -47.26 3.00 45.89
C LYS A 641 -46.96 1.88 46.86
N SER A 642 -46.75 0.70 46.30
CA SER A 642 -46.48 -0.52 47.06
C SER A 642 -45.89 -1.60 46.17
N LEU A 643 -45.45 -2.71 46.77
CA LEU A 643 -44.99 -3.89 46.04
C LEU A 643 -46.02 -5.00 46.08
N SER A 644 -46.08 -5.82 45.05
CA SER A 644 -47.02 -6.94 44.90
C SER A 644 -46.38 -8.11 44.15
N SER A 645 -47.12 -9.18 43.99
CA SER A 645 -46.72 -10.30 43.10
C SER A 645 -46.94 -9.98 41.62
N TYR A 646 -47.68 -8.91 41.32
CA TYR A 646 -47.97 -8.45 39.96
C TYR A 646 -47.82 -6.94 39.90
N ASN A 647 -47.43 -6.45 38.69
CA ASN A 647 -47.37 -5.01 38.45
C ASN A 647 -48.82 -4.47 38.16
N TYR A 648 -49.15 -3.28 38.70
CA TYR A 648 -50.43 -2.63 38.47
C TYR A 648 -50.19 -1.18 38.10
N LEU A 649 -50.89 -0.73 37.06
CA LEU A 649 -50.85 0.63 36.58
C LEU A 649 -52.31 1.15 36.38
N ASN A 650 -52.48 2.44 36.51
CA ASN A 650 -53.80 3.06 36.29
C ASN A 650 -54.21 2.88 34.80
N PRO A 651 -55.48 2.49 34.53
CA PRO A 651 -56.01 2.34 33.16
C PRO A 651 -55.78 3.54 32.23
N VAL A 652 -55.67 4.73 32.76
CA VAL A 652 -55.35 5.93 31.99
C VAL A 652 -54.03 5.83 31.20
N HIS A 653 -53.07 5.04 31.72
CA HIS A 653 -51.82 4.79 31.06
C HIS A 653 -51.93 3.69 29.98
N LEU A 654 -53.02 2.93 29.95
CA LEU A 654 -53.23 1.92 28.98
C LEU A 654 -53.15 2.48 27.56
N GLU A 655 -53.77 3.63 27.33
CA GLU A 655 -53.76 4.26 26.01
C GLU A 655 -52.37 4.69 25.57
N SER A 656 -51.59 5.32 26.46
CA SER A 656 -50.23 5.70 26.14
C SER A 656 -49.22 4.53 26.01
N LEU A 657 -49.49 3.40 26.68
CA LEU A 657 -48.67 2.17 26.62
C LEU A 657 -49.11 1.23 25.51
N THR A 658 -50.41 1.18 25.26
CA THR A 658 -51.00 0.32 24.25
C THR A 658 -51.01 0.98 22.87
N GLN A 659 -51.02 2.32 22.79
CA GLN A 659 -50.82 3.02 21.51
C GLN A 659 -49.55 2.55 20.82
N ASN A 660 -48.51 2.20 21.56
CA ASN A 660 -47.30 1.59 21.01
C ASN A 660 -47.53 0.22 20.39
N SER A 661 -48.63 -0.43 20.70
CA SER A 661 -48.96 -1.79 20.24
C SER A 661 -50.07 -1.84 19.21
N PHE A 662 -50.81 -0.74 19.05
CA PHE A 662 -52.10 -0.75 18.33
C PHE A 662 -52.21 0.28 17.22
N PHE A 663 -51.15 0.92 16.81
CA PHE A 663 -51.21 1.83 15.67
C PHE A 663 -50.66 1.19 14.41
N ARG A 664 -50.88 1.81 13.30
CA ARG A 664 -50.28 1.43 12.02
C ARG A 664 -48.81 1.57 12.09
N VAL A 665 -48.09 0.47 12.07
CA VAL A 665 -46.66 0.45 12.21
C VAL A 665 -45.91 0.62 10.86
N GLY A 666 -46.63 0.49 9.74
CA GLY A 666 -46.05 0.57 8.42
C GLY A 666 -47.11 0.41 7.31
N ALA A 667 -46.61 0.24 6.12
CA ALA A 667 -47.36 -0.08 4.94
C ALA A 667 -46.57 -0.97 3.98
N TYR A 668 -47.28 -1.82 3.25
CA TYR A 668 -46.78 -2.54 2.08
C TYR A 668 -46.99 -1.67 0.87
N PHE A 669 -45.92 -1.39 0.13
CA PHE A 669 -45.96 -0.66 -1.14
C PHE A 669 -45.71 -1.63 -2.29
N VAL A 670 -46.58 -1.57 -3.29
CA VAL A 670 -46.54 -2.45 -4.45
C VAL A 670 -46.28 -1.61 -5.70
N ASP A 671 -45.51 -2.11 -6.65
CA ASP A 671 -45.19 -1.47 -7.93
C ASP A 671 -44.50 -0.11 -7.79
N VAL A 672 -43.49 -0.08 -6.97
CA VAL A 672 -42.67 1.14 -6.75
C VAL A 672 -41.76 1.43 -7.95
N ASP A 673 -41.96 2.58 -8.62
CA ASP A 673 -41.26 2.92 -9.88
C ASP A 673 -39.73 3.12 -9.72
N ASP A 674 -39.25 3.67 -8.62
CA ASP A 674 -37.83 3.98 -8.38
C ASP A 674 -37.44 3.59 -6.96
N ILE A 675 -36.99 2.36 -6.83
CA ILE A 675 -36.63 1.76 -5.54
C ILE A 675 -35.54 2.55 -4.82
N GLY A 676 -34.49 3.00 -5.52
CA GLY A 676 -33.39 3.75 -4.91
C GLY A 676 -33.82 5.08 -4.31
N LYS A 677 -34.59 5.83 -5.07
CA LYS A 677 -35.17 7.09 -4.61
C LYS A 677 -36.23 6.87 -3.51
N PHE A 678 -36.98 5.76 -3.58
CA PHE A 678 -37.92 5.38 -2.55
C PHE A 678 -37.23 5.21 -1.20
N PHE A 679 -36.13 4.44 -1.15
CA PHE A 679 -35.37 4.26 0.09
C PHE A 679 -34.86 5.58 0.68
N THR A 680 -34.29 6.43 -0.15
CA THR A 680 -33.77 7.73 0.32
C THR A 680 -34.90 8.64 0.83
N THR A 681 -36.09 8.51 0.28
CA THR A 681 -37.26 9.27 0.72
C THR A 681 -37.83 8.71 2.02
N VAL A 682 -37.89 7.40 2.15
CA VAL A 682 -38.33 6.72 3.38
C VAL A 682 -37.41 7.08 4.55
N ASP A 683 -36.09 7.07 4.35
CA ASP A 683 -35.12 7.47 5.38
C ASP A 683 -35.32 8.95 5.80
N LYS A 684 -35.57 9.86 4.84
CA LYS A 684 -35.88 11.27 5.15
C LYS A 684 -37.15 11.44 5.95
N LEU A 685 -38.10 10.54 5.78
CA LEU A 685 -39.34 10.52 6.57
C LEU A 685 -39.17 9.88 7.95
N GLY A 686 -37.94 9.44 8.29
CA GLY A 686 -37.66 8.76 9.55
C GLY A 686 -38.29 7.37 9.67
N ALA A 687 -38.54 6.74 8.53
CA ALA A 687 -39.06 5.38 8.45
C ALA A 687 -38.00 4.45 7.84
N THR A 688 -38.23 3.15 7.88
CA THR A 688 -37.29 2.16 7.40
C THR A 688 -37.99 1.13 6.50
N VAL A 689 -37.35 0.79 5.38
CA VAL A 689 -37.82 -0.33 4.56
C VAL A 689 -37.37 -1.64 5.20
N ILE A 690 -38.30 -2.54 5.41
CA ILE A 690 -38.07 -3.89 5.97
C ILE A 690 -38.56 -4.90 4.95
N THR A 691 -37.67 -5.72 4.42
CA THR A 691 -38.03 -6.97 3.73
C THR A 691 -37.22 -8.07 4.37
N SER A 692 -37.65 -9.31 4.27
CA SER A 692 -37.01 -10.44 4.94
C SER A 692 -35.54 -10.61 4.56
N SER A 693 -35.22 -10.48 3.28
CA SER A 693 -33.85 -10.53 2.74
C SER A 693 -33.04 -9.29 3.09
N VAL A 694 -33.68 -8.16 3.27
CA VAL A 694 -33.07 -6.83 3.45
C VAL A 694 -32.59 -6.57 4.87
N SER A 695 -33.23 -7.10 5.88
CA SER A 695 -32.76 -6.97 7.27
C SER A 695 -31.40 -7.62 7.47
N ILE A 696 -31.09 -8.68 6.74
CA ILE A 696 -29.83 -9.40 6.79
C ILE A 696 -28.75 -8.65 6.02
N VAL A 697 -29.07 -8.15 4.83
CA VAL A 697 -28.16 -7.28 4.06
C VAL A 697 -27.84 -6.02 4.86
N ARG A 698 -28.80 -5.45 5.58
CA ARG A 698 -28.60 -4.30 6.48
C ARG A 698 -27.64 -4.62 7.62
N LEU A 699 -27.72 -5.81 8.21
CA LEU A 699 -26.78 -6.25 9.23
C LEU A 699 -25.36 -6.39 8.64
N ALA A 700 -25.24 -7.02 7.49
CA ALA A 700 -23.96 -7.13 6.78
C ALA A 700 -23.35 -5.76 6.45
N ILE A 701 -24.18 -4.83 5.98
CA ILE A 701 -23.77 -3.43 5.70
C ILE A 701 -23.29 -2.73 6.98
N LYS A 702 -24.00 -2.87 8.10
CA LYS A 702 -23.57 -2.31 9.39
C LYS A 702 -22.23 -2.90 9.85
N CYS A 703 -22.04 -4.21 9.68
CA CYS A 703 -20.75 -4.84 9.97
C CYS A 703 -19.62 -4.28 9.11
N VAL A 704 -19.85 -4.10 7.80
CA VAL A 704 -18.86 -3.49 6.89
C VAL A 704 -18.56 -2.05 7.28
N ALA A 705 -19.56 -1.28 7.72
CA ALA A 705 -19.38 0.10 8.15
C ALA A 705 -18.44 0.22 9.38
N VAL A 706 -18.52 -0.71 10.32
CA VAL A 706 -17.60 -0.76 11.47
C VAL A 706 -16.16 -1.00 11.02
N PHE A 707 -15.95 -1.87 10.03
CA PHE A 707 -14.62 -2.13 9.48
C PHE A 707 -14.08 -0.95 8.67
N LYS A 708 -14.92 -0.08 8.13
CA LYS A 708 -14.53 1.08 7.32
C LYS A 708 -13.55 2.00 8.07
N GLU A 709 -13.80 2.31 9.33
CA GLU A 709 -12.92 3.14 10.17
C GLU A 709 -11.56 2.48 10.40
N LEU A 710 -11.55 1.17 10.63
CA LEU A 710 -10.31 0.40 10.76
C LEU A 710 -9.48 0.46 9.47
N PHE A 711 -10.12 0.33 8.32
CA PHE A 711 -9.46 0.41 7.02
C PHE A 711 -8.90 1.79 6.73
N HIS A 712 -9.53 2.87 7.18
CA HIS A 712 -8.97 4.23 7.04
C HIS A 712 -7.66 4.39 7.81
N LEU A 713 -7.57 3.86 9.03
CA LEU A 713 -6.31 3.87 9.79
C LEU A 713 -5.22 3.04 9.09
N LEU A 714 -5.56 1.84 8.61
CA LEU A 714 -4.65 0.99 7.86
C LEU A 714 -4.16 1.66 6.59
N THR A 715 -5.02 2.40 5.88
CA THR A 715 -4.66 3.15 4.67
C THR A 715 -3.49 4.11 4.91
N ILE A 716 -3.51 4.87 6.00
CA ILE A 716 -2.44 5.82 6.35
C ILE A 716 -1.13 5.07 6.60
N ILE A 717 -1.16 3.99 7.38
CA ILE A 717 0.02 3.17 7.68
C ILE A 717 0.61 2.57 6.40
N MET A 718 -0.24 2.11 5.48
CA MET A 718 0.18 1.54 4.21
C MET A 718 0.87 2.56 3.30
N ILE A 719 0.33 3.77 3.17
CA ILE A 719 0.93 4.86 2.37
C ILE A 719 2.34 5.18 2.89
N ILE A 720 2.50 5.31 4.21
CA ILE A 720 3.81 5.57 4.83
C ILE A 720 4.76 4.41 4.55
N SER A 721 4.30 3.16 4.69
CA SER A 721 5.11 1.96 4.46
C SER A 721 5.59 1.86 3.01
N ILE A 722 4.72 2.13 2.04
CA ILE A 722 5.06 2.16 0.62
C ILE A 722 6.12 3.22 0.33
N LEU A 723 5.95 4.43 0.87
CA LEU A 723 6.91 5.53 0.71
C LEU A 723 8.29 5.14 1.24
N VAL A 724 8.37 4.64 2.47
CA VAL A 724 9.63 4.19 3.09
C VAL A 724 10.28 3.09 2.25
N LEU A 725 9.52 2.12 1.79
CA LEU A 725 10.04 0.98 1.04
C LEU A 725 10.59 1.40 -0.34
N ILE A 726 9.93 2.32 -1.04
CA ILE A 726 10.42 2.87 -2.32
C ILE A 726 11.72 3.64 -2.10
N ILE A 727 11.83 4.48 -1.06
CA ILE A 727 13.05 5.23 -0.75
C ILE A 727 14.19 4.26 -0.41
N VAL A 728 13.96 3.29 0.47
CA VAL A 728 14.96 2.28 0.84
C VAL A 728 15.42 1.47 -0.37
N ASN A 729 14.50 1.07 -1.24
CA ASN A 729 14.85 0.38 -2.47
C ASN A 729 15.74 1.23 -3.37
N THR A 730 15.41 2.51 -3.54
CA THR A 730 16.20 3.46 -4.34
C THR A 730 17.62 3.61 -3.78
N ILE A 731 17.77 3.76 -2.47
CA ILE A 731 19.07 3.82 -1.79
C ILE A 731 19.85 2.52 -1.98
N ASN A 732 19.20 1.36 -1.89
CA ASN A 732 19.84 0.07 -2.09
C ASN A 732 20.35 -0.14 -3.52
N ILE A 733 19.56 0.24 -4.52
CA ILE A 733 19.99 0.21 -5.94
C ILE A 733 21.23 1.09 -6.14
N MET A 734 21.22 2.28 -5.56
CA MET A 734 22.34 3.21 -5.63
C MET A 734 23.56 2.63 -4.93
N ASN A 735 23.46 2.15 -3.69
CA ASN A 735 24.56 1.61 -2.91
C ASN A 735 25.23 0.41 -3.58
N ARG A 736 24.45 -0.47 -4.20
CA ARG A 736 24.96 -1.62 -4.96
C ARG A 736 25.76 -1.20 -6.20
N ASN A 737 25.46 -0.03 -6.77
CA ASN A 737 26.11 0.49 -7.96
C ASN A 737 27.12 1.60 -7.64
N ILE A 738 27.32 1.96 -6.38
CA ILE A 738 28.12 3.12 -5.98
C ILE A 738 29.55 3.07 -6.53
N TYR A 739 30.18 1.89 -6.53
CA TYR A 739 31.49 1.67 -7.09
C TYR A 739 31.51 1.89 -8.62
N ASN A 740 30.55 1.32 -9.34
CA ASN A 740 30.43 1.47 -10.78
C ASN A 740 30.18 2.94 -11.17
N ILE A 741 29.41 3.66 -10.34
CA ILE A 741 29.22 5.11 -10.48
C ILE A 741 30.55 5.86 -10.32
N GLY A 742 31.32 5.52 -9.27
CA GLY A 742 32.62 6.11 -9.00
C GLY A 742 33.61 5.89 -10.17
N VAL A 743 33.71 4.68 -10.66
CA VAL A 743 34.52 4.29 -11.83
C VAL A 743 34.06 5.08 -13.08
N SER A 744 32.76 5.08 -13.36
CA SER A 744 32.21 5.80 -14.54
C SER A 744 32.50 7.29 -14.48
N ARG A 745 32.35 7.93 -13.31
CA ARG A 745 32.68 9.33 -13.11
C ARG A 745 34.19 9.62 -13.26
N SER A 746 35.03 8.70 -12.81
CA SER A 746 36.51 8.83 -13.01
C SER A 746 36.92 8.74 -14.47
N LEU A 747 36.12 8.06 -15.28
CA LEU A 747 36.31 8.02 -16.73
C LEU A 747 35.71 9.23 -17.44
N GLY A 748 35.02 10.14 -16.75
CA GLY A 748 34.44 11.36 -17.30
C GLY A 748 32.97 11.26 -17.68
N ALA A 749 32.23 10.26 -17.17
CA ALA A 749 30.79 10.22 -17.33
C ALA A 749 30.11 11.39 -16.61
N HIS A 750 29.15 12.04 -17.26
CA HIS A 750 28.38 13.12 -16.68
C HIS A 750 27.46 12.66 -15.59
N THR A 751 27.21 13.51 -14.60
CA THR A 751 26.25 13.25 -13.53
C THR A 751 24.83 13.08 -14.07
N SER A 752 24.47 13.82 -15.13
CA SER A 752 23.17 13.70 -15.80
C SER A 752 23.00 12.35 -16.51
N GLU A 753 24.05 11.83 -17.15
CA GLU A 753 24.03 10.53 -17.84
C GLU A 753 23.81 9.38 -16.84
N LEU A 754 24.56 9.41 -15.73
CA LEU A 754 24.40 8.42 -14.67
C LEU A 754 23.03 8.54 -13.99
N GLY A 755 22.56 9.78 -13.75
CA GLY A 755 21.21 10.04 -13.26
C GLY A 755 20.16 9.44 -14.18
N PHE A 756 20.30 9.62 -15.49
CA PHE A 756 19.36 9.07 -16.48
C PHE A 756 19.32 7.53 -16.49
N ILE A 757 20.48 6.88 -16.30
CA ILE A 757 20.56 5.41 -16.18
C ILE A 757 19.68 4.90 -15.01
N PHE A 758 19.71 5.58 -13.86
CA PHE A 758 18.86 5.24 -12.71
C PHE A 758 17.41 5.65 -12.90
N THR A 759 17.15 6.76 -13.60
CA THR A 759 15.80 7.17 -13.97
C THR A 759 15.08 6.09 -14.77
N ILE A 760 15.74 5.51 -15.78
CA ILE A 760 15.17 4.41 -16.57
C ILE A 760 14.79 3.23 -15.67
N GLN A 761 15.64 2.86 -14.72
CA GLN A 761 15.36 1.74 -13.80
C GLN A 761 14.16 2.04 -12.91
N MET A 762 14.02 3.26 -12.39
CA MET A 762 12.89 3.67 -11.57
C MET A 762 11.58 3.76 -12.36
N VAL A 763 11.63 4.26 -13.59
CA VAL A 763 10.46 4.28 -14.48
C VAL A 763 9.99 2.86 -14.78
N LEU A 764 10.89 1.94 -15.09
CA LEU A 764 10.56 0.53 -15.27
C LEU A 764 9.94 -0.07 -14.00
N PHE A 765 10.49 0.26 -12.84
CA PHE A 765 9.94 -0.16 -11.55
C PHE A 765 8.49 0.31 -11.39
N GLY A 766 8.22 1.61 -11.61
CA GLY A 766 6.86 2.16 -11.53
C GLY A 766 5.87 1.50 -12.49
N ILE A 767 6.30 1.27 -13.75
CA ILE A 767 5.47 0.59 -14.76
C ILE A 767 5.10 -0.82 -14.32
N PHE A 768 6.08 -1.62 -13.87
CA PHE A 768 5.81 -2.98 -13.40
C PHE A 768 4.88 -2.99 -12.18
N VAL A 769 5.11 -2.11 -11.21
CA VAL A 769 4.27 -2.00 -10.02
C VAL A 769 2.83 -1.63 -10.41
N ILE A 770 2.61 -0.68 -11.32
CA ILE A 770 1.26 -0.30 -11.77
C ILE A 770 0.57 -1.46 -12.47
N ILE A 771 1.24 -2.13 -13.43
CA ILE A 771 0.64 -3.25 -14.18
C ILE A 771 0.26 -4.38 -13.23
N PHE A 772 1.20 -4.78 -12.35
CA PHE A 772 0.95 -5.87 -11.41
C PHE A 772 -0.10 -5.51 -10.37
N SER A 773 -0.15 -4.25 -9.87
CA SER A 773 -1.16 -3.85 -8.89
C SER A 773 -2.56 -3.86 -9.48
N ILE A 774 -2.77 -3.32 -10.68
CA ILE A 774 -4.08 -3.36 -11.35
C ILE A 774 -4.53 -4.80 -11.61
N THR A 775 -3.60 -5.67 -12.05
CA THR A 775 -3.92 -7.09 -12.30
C THR A 775 -4.28 -7.80 -10.98
N MET A 776 -3.52 -7.56 -9.93
CA MET A 776 -3.77 -8.16 -8.62
C MET A 776 -5.05 -7.61 -7.97
N ASP A 777 -5.38 -6.32 -8.14
CA ASP A 777 -6.63 -5.73 -7.68
C ASP A 777 -7.82 -6.47 -8.31
N PHE A 778 -7.81 -6.63 -9.63
CA PHE A 778 -8.88 -7.31 -10.34
C PHE A 778 -9.06 -8.76 -9.84
N LEU A 779 -7.97 -9.52 -9.75
CA LEU A 779 -7.98 -10.90 -9.25
C LEU A 779 -8.41 -10.99 -7.78
N SER A 780 -7.99 -10.03 -6.96
CA SER A 780 -8.31 -10.04 -5.52
C SER A 780 -9.77 -9.70 -5.26
N ILE A 781 -10.35 -8.77 -6.02
CA ILE A 781 -11.77 -8.41 -5.92
C ILE A 781 -12.64 -9.62 -6.29
N ASP A 782 -12.33 -10.27 -7.40
CA ASP A 782 -13.03 -11.47 -7.84
C ASP A 782 -12.94 -12.60 -6.81
N LEU A 783 -11.73 -12.85 -6.29
CA LEU A 783 -11.51 -13.83 -5.23
C LEU A 783 -12.28 -13.51 -3.95
N ILE A 784 -12.28 -12.25 -3.51
CA ILE A 784 -12.99 -11.81 -2.30
C ILE A 784 -14.49 -11.94 -2.50
N ASN A 785 -15.04 -11.52 -3.65
CA ASN A 785 -16.45 -11.67 -3.95
C ASN A 785 -16.87 -13.14 -3.93
N ASN A 786 -16.08 -14.04 -4.54
CA ASN A 786 -16.36 -15.47 -4.51
C ASN A 786 -16.31 -16.06 -3.08
N ILE A 787 -15.35 -15.64 -2.25
CA ILE A 787 -15.26 -16.06 -0.85
C ILE A 787 -16.47 -15.54 -0.05
N LEU A 788 -16.84 -14.29 -0.23
CA LEU A 788 -17.96 -13.68 0.48
C LEU A 788 -19.30 -14.29 0.02
N ALA A 789 -19.48 -14.51 -1.27
CA ALA A 789 -20.64 -15.18 -1.83
C ALA A 789 -20.80 -16.63 -1.31
N ASP A 790 -19.70 -17.34 -1.05
CA ASP A 790 -19.75 -18.68 -0.47
C ASP A 790 -19.88 -18.68 1.07
N THR A 791 -19.41 -17.65 1.73
CA THR A 791 -19.33 -17.61 3.21
C THR A 791 -20.54 -16.94 3.84
N ILE A 792 -20.98 -15.81 3.31
CA ILE A 792 -22.06 -15.00 3.89
C ILE A 792 -23.38 -15.78 3.90
N PRO A 793 -23.83 -16.42 2.82
CA PRO A 793 -25.05 -17.22 2.86
C PRO A 793 -25.00 -18.36 3.88
N LYS A 794 -23.84 -19.00 4.07
CA LYS A 794 -23.65 -20.06 5.07
C LYS A 794 -23.73 -19.55 6.51
N VAL A 795 -23.20 -18.35 6.77
CA VAL A 795 -23.24 -17.73 8.10
C VAL A 795 -24.63 -17.18 8.43
N ILE A 796 -25.29 -16.62 7.42
CA ILE A 796 -26.59 -15.95 7.57
C ILE A 796 -27.74 -16.91 7.32
N SER A 797 -27.47 -18.10 6.77
CA SER A 797 -28.48 -19.12 6.40
C SER A 797 -29.59 -18.60 5.47
N ASN A 798 -29.25 -17.67 4.56
CA ASN A 798 -30.20 -17.11 3.61
C ASN A 798 -29.67 -17.25 2.17
N PRO A 799 -30.31 -18.07 1.33
CA PRO A 799 -29.93 -18.33 -0.04
C PRO A 799 -30.13 -17.13 -0.99
N GLY A 800 -30.99 -16.17 -0.66
CA GLY A 800 -31.28 -14.99 -1.51
C GLY A 800 -30.15 -13.98 -1.60
N VAL A 801 -28.98 -14.24 -0.98
CA VAL A 801 -27.80 -13.37 -0.97
C VAL A 801 -26.66 -13.93 -1.82
N GLU A 802 -26.89 -15.03 -2.54
CA GLU A 802 -25.83 -15.76 -3.28
C GLU A 802 -25.19 -14.96 -4.44
N ASN A 803 -25.92 -14.03 -5.02
CA ASN A 803 -25.47 -13.27 -6.21
C ASN A 803 -25.03 -11.84 -5.91
N LEU A 804 -24.90 -11.44 -4.64
CA LEU A 804 -24.50 -10.10 -4.29
C LEU A 804 -23.01 -9.83 -4.59
N THR A 805 -22.74 -8.73 -5.28
CA THR A 805 -21.39 -8.26 -5.53
C THR A 805 -20.95 -7.30 -4.42
N TYR A 806 -20.14 -7.77 -3.50
CA TYR A 806 -19.73 -7.00 -2.30
C TYR A 806 -18.70 -5.92 -2.59
N LEU A 807 -17.82 -6.16 -3.55
CA LEU A 807 -16.79 -5.22 -3.97
C LEU A 807 -16.86 -4.99 -5.47
N TYR A 808 -16.91 -3.72 -5.87
CA TYR A 808 -16.82 -3.32 -7.27
C TYR A 808 -15.44 -2.76 -7.57
N PHE A 809 -14.89 -3.14 -8.73
CA PHE A 809 -13.67 -2.49 -9.22
C PHE A 809 -13.98 -1.02 -9.51
N ASN A 810 -13.36 -0.12 -8.74
CA ASN A 810 -13.51 1.32 -8.94
C ASN A 810 -12.30 1.87 -9.72
N PRO A 811 -12.46 2.19 -11.01
CA PRO A 811 -11.36 2.68 -11.84
C PRO A 811 -10.80 4.02 -11.36
N THR A 812 -11.56 4.84 -10.65
CA THR A 812 -11.06 6.12 -10.12
C THR A 812 -10.08 5.91 -8.96
N ILE A 813 -10.30 4.91 -8.12
CA ILE A 813 -9.38 4.52 -7.05
C ILE A 813 -8.08 3.99 -7.65
N SER A 814 -8.15 3.06 -8.60
CA SER A 814 -6.98 2.50 -9.27
C SER A 814 -6.19 3.57 -10.04
N ALA A 815 -6.87 4.53 -10.68
CA ALA A 815 -6.22 5.68 -11.32
C ALA A 815 -5.52 6.60 -10.30
N SER A 816 -6.14 6.88 -9.16
CA SER A 816 -5.56 7.69 -8.09
C SER A 816 -4.32 7.02 -7.48
N ILE A 817 -4.36 5.72 -7.25
CA ILE A 817 -3.22 4.93 -6.78
C ILE A 817 -2.10 4.93 -7.82
N SER A 818 -2.43 4.73 -9.10
CA SER A 818 -1.45 4.81 -10.19
C SER A 818 -0.79 6.19 -10.26
N GLY A 819 -1.56 7.26 -10.09
CA GLY A 819 -1.04 8.63 -9.97
C GLY A 819 -0.11 8.80 -8.77
N MET A 820 -0.44 8.24 -7.64
CA MET A 820 0.41 8.22 -6.44
C MET A 820 1.74 7.49 -6.71
N ILE A 821 1.71 6.32 -7.35
CA ILE A 821 2.92 5.56 -7.70
C ILE A 821 3.81 6.37 -8.63
N ILE A 822 3.25 7.00 -9.65
CA ILE A 822 3.99 7.88 -10.57
C ILE A 822 4.64 9.02 -9.80
N PHE A 823 3.91 9.69 -8.93
CA PHE A 823 4.44 10.77 -8.09
C PHE A 823 5.60 10.29 -7.20
N LEU A 824 5.41 9.18 -6.49
CA LEU A 824 6.45 8.61 -5.64
C LEU A 824 7.68 8.16 -6.41
N THR A 825 7.53 7.60 -7.61
CA THR A 825 8.66 7.25 -8.48
C THR A 825 9.42 8.48 -8.94
N ILE A 826 8.75 9.57 -9.30
CA ILE A 826 9.38 10.85 -9.67
C ILE A 826 10.17 11.41 -8.48
N VAL A 827 9.61 11.45 -7.30
CA VAL A 827 10.28 11.90 -6.07
C VAL A 827 11.51 11.03 -5.77
N SER A 828 11.38 9.71 -5.90
CA SER A 828 12.49 8.79 -5.63
C SER A 828 13.64 8.91 -6.63
N ILE A 829 13.40 9.34 -7.86
CA ILE A 829 14.44 9.63 -8.86
C ILE A 829 15.34 10.79 -8.42
N CYS A 830 14.83 11.77 -7.68
CA CYS A 830 15.61 12.89 -7.20
C CYS A 830 16.74 12.46 -6.24
N VAL A 831 16.53 11.40 -5.46
CA VAL A 831 17.51 10.92 -4.46
C VAL A 831 18.85 10.48 -5.09
N PRO A 832 18.89 9.54 -6.07
CA PRO A 832 20.15 9.16 -6.70
C PRO A 832 20.79 10.30 -7.49
N ILE A 833 20.02 11.15 -8.13
CA ILE A 833 20.57 12.30 -8.89
C ILE A 833 21.31 13.26 -7.94
N LEU A 834 20.69 13.63 -6.82
CA LEU A 834 21.32 14.48 -5.81
C LEU A 834 22.55 13.81 -5.19
N ALA A 835 22.44 12.54 -4.84
CA ALA A 835 23.53 11.78 -4.27
C ALA A 835 24.74 11.71 -5.23
N ILE A 836 24.54 11.35 -6.50
CA ILE A 836 25.58 11.28 -7.51
C ILE A 836 26.26 12.66 -7.70
N ARG A 837 25.49 13.75 -7.65
CA ARG A 837 26.03 15.12 -7.79
C ARG A 837 26.93 15.50 -6.62
N LEU A 838 26.63 15.08 -5.41
CA LEU A 838 27.38 15.39 -4.19
C LEU A 838 28.58 14.46 -3.97
N MET A 839 28.67 13.34 -4.64
CA MET A 839 29.72 12.34 -4.44
C MET A 839 31.02 12.73 -5.14
N ASN A 840 32.15 12.66 -4.42
CA ASN A 840 33.47 12.69 -5.01
C ASN A 840 33.88 11.30 -5.51
N PRO A 841 34.20 11.10 -6.83
CA PRO A 841 34.47 9.78 -7.40
C PRO A 841 35.62 9.03 -6.70
N ILE A 842 36.69 9.75 -6.29
CA ILE A 842 37.86 9.12 -5.63
C ILE A 842 37.53 8.58 -4.25
N ASN A 843 36.69 9.30 -3.47
CA ASN A 843 36.33 8.87 -2.14
C ASN A 843 35.50 7.55 -2.19
N ILE A 844 34.74 7.37 -3.26
CA ILE A 844 33.96 6.14 -3.51
C ILE A 844 34.90 4.98 -3.84
N ILE A 845 35.86 5.21 -4.72
CA ILE A 845 36.80 4.17 -5.16
C ILE A 845 37.64 3.71 -3.97
N LYS A 846 38.17 4.64 -3.18
CA LYS A 846 39.00 4.35 -2.00
C LYS A 846 38.28 3.65 -0.85
N LYS A 847 36.97 3.81 -0.71
CA LYS A 847 36.20 3.10 0.34
C LYS A 847 36.04 1.60 0.08
N LYS A 848 36.26 1.12 -1.15
CA LYS A 848 36.13 -0.29 -1.50
C LYS A 848 37.50 -0.99 -1.63
N SER A 849 38.58 -0.26 -1.78
CA SER A 849 39.96 -0.74 -1.66
C SER A 849 40.36 -0.83 -0.18
#